data_1f3b29164f3b06191f3d6c2e37163086
#
_entry.id   1f3b29164f3b06191f3d6c2e37163086
#
_cell.length_a   1.000
_cell.length_b   1.000
_cell.length_c   1.000
_cell.angle_alpha   90.00
_cell.angle_beta   90.00
_cell.angle_gamma   90.00
#
_symmetry.space_group_name_H-M   'P 1'
#
loop_
_entity.id
_entity.type
_entity.pdbx_description
1 polymer ?
#
loop_
_entity_poly.entity_id
_entity_poly.type
_entity_poly.pdbx_seq_one_letter_code
_entity_poly.pdbx_strand_id
1 'polypeptide(L)'
;MKRATTFLSLLALSAGLLAQSSVKTERQYLSGRGCDDMVQWDFMCTGGNNSGKWTKIGVPSCWELQGFGTYQYGMKFYGKAFPEGVADEQGLYKYEFELPAEWNGKQIELVFEGSMTDTQVKINGRKAGSMHQGAFYRFIYNVSDRVFFGSKKKNVLEVTVSKESANAGVNLAERRADYWNFGGIFRPVFIVAKPAQNIDRLVIDAKADGNFYADCFLNMAVEGARVHTVITDAKEKKVAENTSDVRTGSDHASINFAVKSPELWTAETPAMYQATFTLLDKAGKTLHVENQKFGFRTIETRESDGLYINGRRVMIKGVNRHSFRPESGRTLSKAKNIEDVLLIKSMNMNAVRLSHYPADPEFFEACDSLGLYVMDELSGWHGKHETINGQKLVKEMITRDVNHPCIIWWSNGNEKGWNTELDGEFHKYDPQKRPVLHPQGNFSGYETMHYRSYGESQNYMRLPEIFMPTEFLHGLYDGGHGAGLYDYWEMMRKHPRCAGGFLWVLADEGVKRVDMNGFIDNCGNYGADGIVGPHHEKEGSYFTIKQVWCPIQIMTDSLDSQFDGKLKIENRYDFLNANTCRFTYKYVQLPSVTDKGGMKVMKQGEVNCPDIPAHGAGTLTIPAAVKGANALMLTVTDKQGNDLFTWSYKLDDVAGLQQVSAGNKPSYKETADALTVDAGGRTFTFSQKDGQLKGVKIGSRTISLTNGPRFIAAKRSDRSMDQFYNHDDKEAEKKKTQYTTFEDAGCFTGFSVREEGNNVVVTANYKLGCFDQAVWTIAPDGTAAIDFTYNFSGVVDLMGVMFDYPEDKVLSKRWVGDGPYRVWQNRLHGPQLGVWENEYNDPIPAESFTYPEFKGYFANVQWMTLKTQEGTISICNRTPQNYVGVYQPRDGRDGLLYTFPATGISLMKVIPPVRNKVNTTDLIGPSSQAFWADGAYGGSITLKFE
;
A
#
# COMPACT_ATOMS: atom_id res chain seq x y z
N MET A 1 -14.95 -14.30 -67.32
CA MET A 1 -13.94 -13.23 -66.89
C MET A 1 -14.07 -12.72 -65.46
N LYS A 2 -15.26 -12.63 -64.83
CA LYS A 2 -15.35 -12.11 -63.46
C LYS A 2 -14.82 -13.02 -62.33
N ARG A 3 -14.67 -14.33 -62.51
CA ARG A 3 -14.12 -15.27 -61.51
C ARG A 3 -12.60 -15.33 -61.47
N ALA A 4 -11.91 -15.02 -62.57
CA ALA A 4 -10.45 -15.00 -62.64
C ALA A 4 -9.84 -13.74 -61.97
N THR A 5 -10.54 -12.60 -62.05
CA THR A 5 -10.08 -11.35 -61.46
C THR A 5 -10.18 -11.34 -59.91
N THR A 6 -11.16 -12.05 -59.36
CA THR A 6 -11.33 -12.15 -57.87
C THR A 6 -10.27 -13.10 -57.27
N PHE A 7 -9.83 -14.12 -58.02
CA PHE A 7 -8.79 -15.03 -57.52
C PHE A 7 -7.37 -14.39 -57.58
N LEU A 8 -7.11 -13.54 -58.58
CA LEU A 8 -5.85 -12.80 -58.63
C LEU A 8 -5.77 -11.71 -57.55
N SER A 9 -6.88 -11.04 -57.22
CA SER A 9 -6.91 -10.05 -56.14
C SER A 9 -6.77 -10.70 -54.77
N LEU A 10 -7.31 -11.88 -54.51
CA LEU A 10 -7.12 -12.65 -53.30
C LEU A 10 -5.69 -13.19 -53.13
N LEU A 11 -5.05 -13.62 -54.23
CA LEU A 11 -3.64 -14.03 -54.19
C LEU A 11 -2.69 -12.84 -54.00
N ALA A 12 -3.01 -11.67 -54.54
CA ALA A 12 -2.23 -10.46 -54.32
C ALA A 12 -2.39 -9.90 -52.89
N LEU A 13 -3.59 -9.99 -52.30
CA LEU A 13 -3.82 -9.65 -50.90
C LEU A 13 -3.12 -10.63 -49.93
N SER A 14 -3.15 -11.94 -50.25
CA SER A 14 -2.47 -12.92 -49.38
C SER A 14 -0.94 -12.85 -49.50
N ALA A 15 -0.40 -12.57 -50.71
CA ALA A 15 1.02 -12.33 -50.89
C ALA A 15 1.50 -11.01 -50.24
N GLY A 16 0.66 -9.96 -50.25
CA GLY A 16 0.93 -8.72 -49.57
C GLY A 16 0.91 -8.87 -48.03
N LEU A 17 -0.01 -9.64 -47.48
CA LEU A 17 -0.07 -9.96 -46.05
C LEU A 17 1.10 -10.85 -45.61
N LEU A 18 1.52 -11.84 -46.41
CA LEU A 18 2.67 -12.68 -46.11
C LEU A 18 4.01 -11.88 -46.23
N ALA A 19 4.13 -10.98 -47.22
CA ALA A 19 5.30 -10.10 -47.34
C ALA A 19 5.40 -9.11 -46.19
N GLN A 20 4.27 -8.64 -45.66
CA GLN A 20 4.25 -7.71 -44.52
C GLN A 20 4.56 -8.43 -43.20
N SER A 21 4.18 -9.70 -43.03
CA SER A 21 4.54 -10.48 -41.82
C SER A 21 6.03 -10.83 -41.78
N SER A 22 6.68 -10.93 -42.92
CA SER A 22 8.11 -11.26 -42.99
C SER A 22 9.06 -10.17 -42.52
N VAL A 23 8.62 -8.91 -42.47
CA VAL A 23 9.45 -7.75 -42.08
C VAL A 23 9.23 -7.28 -40.67
N LYS A 24 8.39 -7.96 -39.87
CA LYS A 24 8.12 -7.64 -38.46
C LYS A 24 8.82 -8.61 -37.53
N THR A 25 9.09 -8.16 -36.32
CA THR A 25 9.46 -9.05 -35.23
C THR A 25 8.28 -9.96 -34.90
N GLU A 26 8.52 -11.26 -34.83
CA GLU A 26 7.53 -12.27 -34.43
C GLU A 26 7.94 -12.93 -33.14
N ARG A 27 6.98 -13.39 -32.34
CA ARG A 27 7.23 -13.96 -31.00
C ARG A 27 6.44 -15.26 -30.82
N GLN A 28 7.09 -16.26 -30.23
CA GLN A 28 6.46 -17.52 -29.80
C GLN A 28 6.81 -17.79 -28.33
N TYR A 29 5.81 -17.82 -27.45
CA TYR A 29 6.02 -18.18 -26.06
C TYR A 29 6.26 -19.69 -25.93
N LEU A 30 7.27 -20.06 -25.14
CA LEU A 30 7.57 -21.44 -24.77
C LEU A 30 7.01 -21.75 -23.37
N SER A 31 6.78 -20.74 -22.57
CA SER A 31 6.10 -20.79 -21.27
C SER A 31 4.76 -20.08 -21.32
N GLY A 32 4.05 -20.03 -20.19
CA GLY A 32 2.99 -19.05 -19.98
C GLY A 32 3.54 -17.63 -19.91
N ARG A 33 2.62 -16.65 -19.86
CA ARG A 33 2.96 -15.22 -19.73
C ARG A 33 2.97 -14.74 -18.27
N GLY A 34 2.52 -15.60 -17.35
CA GLY A 34 2.48 -15.32 -15.93
C GLY A 34 1.87 -16.50 -15.16
N CYS A 35 1.51 -16.24 -13.89
CA CYS A 35 0.96 -17.27 -13.02
C CYS A 35 -0.43 -17.79 -13.43
N ASP A 36 -1.14 -17.08 -14.32
CA ASP A 36 -2.51 -17.40 -14.70
C ASP A 36 -2.59 -18.37 -15.91
N ASP A 37 -1.49 -18.53 -16.66
CA ASP A 37 -1.46 -19.32 -17.92
C ASP A 37 -0.21 -20.21 -18.06
N MET A 38 0.31 -20.73 -16.95
CA MET A 38 1.52 -21.56 -16.90
C MET A 38 1.47 -22.75 -17.89
N VAL A 39 2.59 -23.02 -18.56
CA VAL A 39 2.79 -24.17 -19.47
C VAL A 39 3.58 -25.27 -18.75
N GLN A 40 3.13 -26.52 -18.89
CA GLN A 40 3.77 -27.69 -18.26
C GLN A 40 5.07 -28.08 -18.93
N TRP A 41 6.19 -28.01 -18.20
CA TRP A 41 7.50 -28.50 -18.64
C TRP A 41 7.90 -29.75 -17.84
N ASP A 42 8.78 -30.59 -18.39
CA ASP A 42 9.44 -31.63 -17.59
C ASP A 42 10.40 -30.98 -16.61
N PHE A 43 10.37 -31.45 -15.36
CA PHE A 43 11.08 -30.84 -14.26
C PHE A 43 11.61 -31.86 -13.25
N MET A 44 12.78 -31.59 -12.68
CA MET A 44 13.32 -32.28 -11.53
C MET A 44 14.01 -31.28 -10.62
N CYS A 45 13.63 -31.21 -9.36
CA CYS A 45 14.36 -30.51 -8.31
C CYS A 45 15.42 -31.44 -7.70
N THR A 46 16.62 -30.94 -7.46
CA THR A 46 17.72 -31.76 -6.93
C THR A 46 17.71 -31.90 -5.42
N GLY A 47 17.06 -30.97 -4.69
CA GLY A 47 16.99 -30.94 -3.22
C GLY A 47 15.62 -30.50 -2.70
N GLY A 48 15.43 -30.56 -1.40
CA GLY A 48 14.20 -30.14 -0.73
C GLY A 48 12.98 -31.02 -1.00
N ASN A 49 11.79 -30.45 -0.88
CA ASN A 49 10.53 -31.15 -1.06
C ASN A 49 10.41 -31.73 -2.48
N ASN A 50 9.86 -32.95 -2.60
CA ASN A 50 9.59 -33.65 -3.87
C ASN A 50 10.76 -33.73 -4.83
N SER A 51 12.01 -33.72 -4.32
CA SER A 51 13.24 -33.76 -5.12
C SER A 51 13.58 -35.15 -5.67
N GLY A 52 14.55 -35.19 -6.62
CA GLY A 52 15.17 -36.42 -7.15
C GLY A 52 14.35 -37.21 -8.16
N LYS A 53 13.21 -36.71 -8.61
CA LYS A 53 12.33 -37.37 -9.59
C LYS A 53 11.88 -36.41 -10.69
N TRP A 54 11.94 -36.91 -11.95
CA TRP A 54 11.34 -36.20 -13.06
C TRP A 54 9.81 -36.18 -12.95
N THR A 55 9.24 -35.00 -13.11
CA THR A 55 7.81 -34.73 -13.05
C THR A 55 7.47 -33.58 -14.00
N LYS A 56 6.30 -32.95 -13.79
CA LYS A 56 5.90 -31.71 -14.49
C LYS A 56 5.84 -30.55 -13.54
N ILE A 57 6.15 -29.36 -14.05
CA ILE A 57 5.97 -28.09 -13.36
C ILE A 57 5.35 -27.06 -14.28
N GLY A 58 4.49 -26.19 -13.76
CA GLY A 58 4.02 -25.01 -14.48
C GLY A 58 5.15 -23.97 -14.63
N VAL A 59 5.38 -23.44 -15.83
CA VAL A 59 6.35 -22.38 -16.13
C VAL A 59 5.61 -21.21 -16.78
N PRO A 60 5.79 -19.94 -16.30
CA PRO A 60 6.70 -19.53 -15.25
C PRO A 60 6.14 -19.80 -13.84
N SER A 61 7.02 -20.11 -12.89
CA SER A 61 6.66 -20.26 -11.47
C SER A 61 7.88 -20.23 -10.56
N CYS A 62 7.63 -19.92 -9.27
CA CYS A 62 8.52 -20.23 -8.16
C CYS A 62 8.27 -21.69 -7.79
N TRP A 63 9.29 -22.55 -7.81
CA TRP A 63 9.09 -23.99 -7.62
C TRP A 63 8.61 -24.39 -6.24
N GLU A 64 8.90 -23.57 -5.19
CA GLU A 64 8.42 -23.80 -3.82
C GLU A 64 6.89 -23.80 -3.76
N LEU A 65 6.26 -22.86 -4.48
CA LEU A 65 4.80 -22.74 -4.54
C LEU A 65 4.13 -23.78 -5.44
N GLN A 66 4.95 -24.56 -6.17
CA GLN A 66 4.53 -25.78 -6.87
C GLN A 66 4.84 -27.05 -6.04
N GLY A 67 5.31 -26.89 -4.79
CA GLY A 67 5.57 -27.98 -3.86
C GLY A 67 6.96 -28.59 -3.93
N PHE A 68 7.94 -27.92 -4.53
CA PHE A 68 9.30 -28.42 -4.65
C PHE A 68 10.27 -27.58 -3.80
N GLY A 69 11.48 -28.11 -3.59
CA GLY A 69 12.56 -27.35 -2.94
C GLY A 69 12.28 -26.98 -1.49
N THR A 70 12.96 -25.95 -1.01
CA THR A 70 12.91 -25.51 0.39
C THR A 70 12.56 -24.02 0.47
N TYR A 71 11.56 -23.66 1.27
CA TYR A 71 11.25 -22.25 1.54
C TYR A 71 12.37 -21.60 2.34
N GLN A 72 12.73 -20.36 1.98
CA GLN A 72 13.82 -19.63 2.59
C GLN A 72 13.54 -18.13 2.64
N TYR A 73 13.78 -17.51 3.80
CA TYR A 73 13.74 -16.05 3.98
C TYR A 73 15.18 -15.50 3.99
N GLY A 74 15.41 -14.37 3.32
CA GLY A 74 16.76 -13.88 3.05
C GLY A 74 17.54 -13.30 4.24
N MET A 75 16.83 -12.75 5.23
CA MET A 75 17.48 -12.07 6.37
C MET A 75 18.11 -13.00 7.40
N LYS A 76 19.31 -12.63 7.84
CA LYS A 76 20.00 -13.33 8.94
C LYS A 76 20.10 -12.50 10.22
N PHE A 77 20.04 -11.19 10.15
CA PHE A 77 20.49 -10.33 11.26
C PHE A 77 19.44 -10.10 12.36
N TYR A 78 18.25 -10.66 12.25
CA TYR A 78 17.26 -10.65 13.34
C TYR A 78 17.23 -11.95 14.17
N GLY A 79 18.34 -12.63 14.30
CA GLY A 79 18.47 -13.81 15.14
C GLY A 79 17.96 -15.12 14.55
N LYS A 80 17.30 -15.12 13.39
CA LYS A 80 16.97 -16.35 12.64
C LYS A 80 18.19 -16.76 11.81
N ALA A 81 18.97 -17.72 12.34
CA ALA A 81 20.00 -18.36 11.54
C ALA A 81 19.37 -19.14 10.40
N PHE A 82 19.87 -18.96 9.17
CA PHE A 82 19.60 -19.92 8.12
C PHE A 82 20.19 -21.27 8.53
N PRO A 83 19.51 -22.40 8.27
CA PRO A 83 20.17 -23.68 8.36
C PRO A 83 21.42 -23.66 7.49
N GLU A 84 22.55 -24.03 8.05
CA GLU A 84 23.78 -24.20 7.27
C GLU A 84 23.53 -25.21 6.14
N GLY A 85 24.02 -24.93 4.95
CA GLY A 85 23.86 -25.81 3.80
C GLY A 85 22.49 -25.71 3.10
N VAL A 86 21.68 -24.70 3.40
CA VAL A 86 20.42 -24.50 2.70
C VAL A 86 20.68 -23.99 1.30
N ALA A 87 20.19 -24.80 0.38
CA ALA A 87 19.74 -24.50 -0.94
C ALA A 87 20.81 -24.21 -1.99
N ASP A 88 21.71 -25.16 -2.18
CA ASP A 88 22.22 -25.40 -3.53
C ASP A 88 21.24 -26.30 -4.31
N GLU A 89 19.96 -25.95 -4.24
CA GLU A 89 18.91 -26.62 -4.99
C GLU A 89 18.98 -26.17 -6.44
N GLN A 90 18.86 -27.15 -7.35
CA GLN A 90 18.78 -26.90 -8.79
C GLN A 90 17.47 -27.40 -9.33
N GLY A 91 16.86 -26.62 -10.21
CA GLY A 91 15.76 -27.04 -11.06
C GLY A 91 16.28 -27.42 -12.44
N LEU A 92 16.06 -28.66 -12.85
CA LEU A 92 16.36 -29.17 -14.17
C LEU A 92 15.09 -29.19 -14.99
N TYR A 93 15.06 -28.43 -16.08
CA TYR A 93 13.89 -28.28 -16.95
C TYR A 93 14.14 -28.83 -18.34
N LYS A 94 13.11 -29.42 -18.95
CA LYS A 94 13.10 -29.78 -20.37
C LYS A 94 11.78 -29.40 -21.04
N TYR A 95 11.88 -28.88 -22.26
CA TYR A 95 10.72 -28.56 -23.08
C TYR A 95 10.97 -28.80 -24.55
N GLU A 96 10.00 -29.42 -25.23
CA GLU A 96 10.04 -29.64 -26.65
C GLU A 96 9.14 -28.66 -27.39
N PHE A 97 9.66 -28.07 -28.47
CA PHE A 97 8.91 -27.09 -29.25
C PHE A 97 9.25 -27.16 -30.75
N GLU A 98 8.37 -26.64 -31.58
CA GLU A 98 8.56 -26.47 -33.03
C GLU A 98 8.63 -24.98 -33.35
N LEU A 99 9.39 -24.62 -34.37
CA LEU A 99 9.43 -23.28 -34.92
C LEU A 99 8.84 -23.27 -36.34
N PRO A 100 8.15 -22.19 -36.74
CA PRO A 100 7.62 -22.02 -38.08
C PRO A 100 8.69 -22.17 -39.16
N ALA A 101 8.36 -22.86 -40.23
CA ALA A 101 9.31 -23.10 -41.37
C ALA A 101 9.76 -21.76 -41.99
N GLU A 102 8.91 -20.77 -42.03
CA GLU A 102 9.12 -19.43 -42.56
C GLU A 102 10.09 -18.58 -41.73
N TRP A 103 10.44 -19.03 -40.54
CA TRP A 103 11.46 -18.35 -39.70
C TRP A 103 12.89 -18.75 -40.11
N ASN A 104 13.05 -19.72 -40.99
CA ASN A 104 14.37 -20.09 -41.48
C ASN A 104 15.01 -18.91 -42.23
N GLY A 105 16.25 -18.56 -41.84
CA GLY A 105 16.96 -17.39 -42.37
C GLY A 105 16.71 -16.10 -41.62
N LYS A 106 15.82 -16.08 -40.59
CA LYS A 106 15.70 -14.98 -39.62
C LYS A 106 16.74 -15.10 -38.50
N GLN A 107 16.98 -14.00 -37.77
CA GLN A 107 17.68 -14.01 -36.52
C GLN A 107 16.73 -14.55 -35.45
N ILE A 108 17.17 -15.59 -34.74
CA ILE A 108 16.36 -16.25 -33.72
C ILE A 108 17.00 -16.01 -32.35
N GLU A 109 16.23 -15.40 -31.46
CA GLU A 109 16.65 -15.08 -30.11
C GLU A 109 15.78 -15.85 -29.11
N LEU A 110 16.43 -16.52 -28.14
CA LEU A 110 15.77 -17.11 -26.99
C LEU A 110 15.87 -16.12 -25.82
N VAL A 111 14.72 -15.71 -25.33
CA VAL A 111 14.58 -14.67 -24.30
C VAL A 111 14.03 -15.25 -23.01
N PHE A 112 14.70 -14.96 -21.91
CA PHE A 112 14.23 -15.16 -20.55
C PHE A 112 13.96 -13.78 -19.92
N GLU A 113 12.75 -13.54 -19.41
CA GLU A 113 12.46 -12.31 -18.69
C GLU A 113 13.04 -12.30 -17.27
N GLY A 114 13.38 -13.47 -16.72
CA GLY A 114 14.03 -13.66 -15.42
C GLY A 114 13.96 -15.09 -14.93
N SER A 115 15.00 -15.54 -14.26
CA SER A 115 15.03 -16.82 -13.53
C SER A 115 15.98 -16.76 -12.34
N MET A 116 15.62 -17.40 -11.25
CA MET A 116 16.28 -17.30 -9.95
C MET A 116 17.11 -18.56 -9.66
N THR A 117 18.48 -18.50 -9.71
CA THR A 117 19.35 -17.31 -9.90
C THR A 117 20.35 -17.54 -11.04
N ASP A 118 21.21 -18.56 -10.95
CA ASP A 118 22.12 -18.92 -12.03
C ASP A 118 21.44 -19.79 -13.06
N THR A 119 21.50 -19.39 -14.33
CA THR A 119 20.76 -20.07 -15.40
C THR A 119 21.68 -20.55 -16.51
N GLN A 120 21.74 -21.86 -16.73
CA GLN A 120 22.44 -22.51 -17.83
C GLN A 120 21.42 -23.03 -18.84
N VAL A 121 21.63 -22.70 -20.11
CA VAL A 121 20.71 -23.04 -21.19
C VAL A 121 21.37 -23.84 -22.29
N LYS A 122 20.70 -24.91 -22.73
CA LYS A 122 21.08 -25.68 -23.94
C LYS A 122 19.88 -25.80 -24.89
N ILE A 123 20.16 -25.74 -26.16
CA ILE A 123 19.22 -26.05 -27.21
C ILE A 123 19.79 -27.18 -28.08
N ASN A 124 19.03 -28.23 -28.25
CA ASN A 124 19.44 -29.41 -29.05
C ASN A 124 20.80 -29.97 -28.61
N GLY A 125 21.05 -30.00 -27.28
CA GLY A 125 22.29 -30.47 -26.66
C GLY A 125 23.47 -29.47 -26.70
N ARG A 126 23.34 -28.33 -27.38
CA ARG A 126 24.41 -27.30 -27.51
C ARG A 126 24.12 -26.15 -26.56
N LYS A 127 25.17 -25.64 -25.88
CA LYS A 127 25.03 -24.43 -25.01
C LYS A 127 24.49 -23.25 -25.83
N ALA A 128 23.45 -22.56 -25.30
CA ALA A 128 22.90 -21.36 -25.90
C ALA A 128 23.89 -20.17 -25.80
N GLY A 129 24.56 -20.06 -24.66
CA GLY A 129 25.58 -19.05 -24.38
C GLY A 129 26.24 -19.29 -23.03
N SER A 130 26.83 -18.24 -22.45
CA SER A 130 27.37 -18.27 -21.09
C SER A 130 26.24 -18.39 -20.07
N MET A 131 26.54 -18.94 -18.90
CA MET A 131 25.65 -18.96 -17.77
C MET A 131 25.27 -17.52 -17.39
N HIS A 132 23.97 -17.25 -17.24
CA HIS A 132 23.48 -15.99 -16.72
C HIS A 132 23.47 -16.02 -15.19
N GLN A 133 23.88 -14.93 -14.55
CA GLN A 133 23.89 -14.75 -13.08
C GLN A 133 23.22 -13.46 -12.71
N GLY A 134 22.08 -13.56 -12.03
CA GLY A 134 21.18 -12.47 -11.65
C GLY A 134 19.74 -12.88 -11.83
N ALA A 135 18.88 -12.65 -10.83
CA ALA A 135 17.53 -13.22 -10.82
C ALA A 135 16.51 -12.42 -11.64
N PHE A 136 16.63 -11.10 -11.67
CA PHE A 136 15.52 -10.21 -12.01
C PHE A 136 15.60 -9.57 -13.40
N TYR A 137 16.56 -10.00 -14.22
CA TYR A 137 16.95 -9.33 -15.46
C TYR A 137 16.58 -10.15 -16.67
N ARG A 138 16.21 -9.45 -17.76
CA ARG A 138 16.04 -10.07 -19.08
C ARG A 138 17.40 -10.42 -19.66
N PHE A 139 17.57 -11.66 -20.06
CA PHE A 139 18.74 -12.08 -20.83
C PHE A 139 18.36 -12.81 -22.12
N ILE A 140 19.23 -12.69 -23.11
CA ILE A 140 18.95 -13.11 -24.50
C ILE A 140 20.11 -13.92 -25.04
N TYR A 141 19.77 -15.01 -25.72
CA TYR A 141 20.74 -15.80 -26.49
C TYR A 141 20.36 -15.83 -27.97
N ASN A 142 21.30 -15.47 -28.89
CA ASN A 142 21.12 -15.73 -30.31
C ASN A 142 21.34 -17.22 -30.53
N VAL A 143 20.30 -17.90 -30.99
CA VAL A 143 20.26 -19.36 -31.21
C VAL A 143 19.98 -19.74 -32.65
N SER A 144 20.14 -18.80 -33.60
CA SER A 144 19.84 -18.97 -35.02
C SER A 144 20.52 -20.21 -35.66
N ASP A 145 21.75 -20.53 -35.24
CA ASP A 145 22.53 -21.68 -35.72
C ASP A 145 22.27 -22.98 -34.95
N ARG A 146 21.36 -22.97 -33.97
CA ARG A 146 21.12 -24.08 -33.03
C ARG A 146 19.73 -24.69 -33.13
N VAL A 147 18.83 -24.08 -33.90
CA VAL A 147 17.42 -24.45 -33.94
C VAL A 147 17.05 -25.13 -35.27
N PHE A 148 16.02 -25.94 -35.22
CA PHE A 148 15.39 -26.58 -36.41
C PHE A 148 14.06 -25.90 -36.71
N PHE A 149 13.69 -25.83 -37.98
CA PHE A 149 12.47 -25.20 -38.45
C PHE A 149 11.50 -26.22 -39.07
N GLY A 150 10.21 -25.98 -38.94
CA GLY A 150 9.14 -26.87 -39.41
C GLY A 150 8.94 -28.10 -38.51
N SER A 151 7.93 -28.91 -38.82
CA SER A 151 7.47 -30.01 -37.97
C SER A 151 8.29 -31.31 -38.06
N LYS A 152 9.28 -31.38 -38.98
CA LYS A 152 10.04 -32.63 -39.20
C LYS A 152 10.96 -32.98 -38.01
N LYS A 153 11.38 -32.00 -37.25
CA LYS A 153 12.28 -32.21 -36.12
C LYS A 153 11.98 -31.14 -35.03
N LYS A 154 11.59 -31.61 -33.85
CA LYS A 154 11.38 -30.74 -32.68
C LYS A 154 12.71 -30.22 -32.14
N ASN A 155 12.66 -29.03 -31.55
CA ASN A 155 13.72 -28.49 -30.75
C ASN A 155 13.55 -28.94 -29.30
N VAL A 156 14.67 -29.16 -28.61
CA VAL A 156 14.70 -29.51 -27.21
C VAL A 156 15.43 -28.41 -26.44
N LEU A 157 14.72 -27.74 -25.55
CA LEU A 157 15.24 -26.78 -24.61
C LEU A 157 15.56 -27.50 -23.28
N GLU A 158 16.77 -27.36 -22.79
CA GLU A 158 17.21 -27.84 -21.48
C GLU A 158 17.71 -26.65 -20.70
N VAL A 159 17.17 -26.45 -19.49
CA VAL A 159 17.56 -25.34 -18.61
C VAL A 159 17.92 -25.90 -17.24
N THR A 160 19.03 -25.45 -16.70
CA THR A 160 19.40 -25.68 -15.30
C THR A 160 19.37 -24.36 -14.58
N VAL A 161 18.58 -24.25 -13.52
CA VAL A 161 18.50 -23.06 -12.66
C VAL A 161 18.99 -23.43 -11.28
N SER A 162 20.01 -22.73 -10.79
CA SER A 162 20.48 -22.86 -9.40
C SER A 162 19.87 -21.78 -8.54
N LYS A 163 19.33 -22.12 -7.38
CA LYS A 163 18.69 -21.20 -6.43
C LYS A 163 19.71 -20.21 -5.84
N GLU A 164 20.85 -20.70 -5.38
CA GLU A 164 21.98 -19.88 -4.99
C GLU A 164 22.90 -19.67 -6.19
N SER A 165 23.53 -18.50 -6.28
CA SER A 165 24.48 -18.19 -7.34
C SER A 165 25.89 -18.73 -7.01
N ALA A 166 26.61 -19.17 -8.04
CA ALA A 166 28.04 -19.40 -7.93
C ALA A 166 28.85 -18.11 -7.73
N ASN A 167 28.25 -16.94 -8.01
CA ASN A 167 28.84 -15.63 -7.78
C ASN A 167 28.42 -15.11 -6.39
N ALA A 168 29.40 -14.96 -5.49
CA ALA A 168 29.17 -14.50 -4.13
C ALA A 168 28.55 -13.08 -4.07
N GLY A 169 28.91 -12.18 -5.00
CA GLY A 169 28.36 -10.83 -5.08
C GLY A 169 26.87 -10.84 -5.41
N VAL A 170 26.45 -11.74 -6.29
CA VAL A 170 25.00 -11.93 -6.60
C VAL A 170 24.26 -12.43 -5.37
N ASN A 171 24.77 -13.39 -4.63
CA ASN A 171 24.14 -13.87 -3.41
C ASN A 171 24.02 -12.75 -2.36
N LEU A 172 25.07 -11.94 -2.21
CA LEU A 172 25.01 -10.80 -1.29
C LEU A 172 23.98 -9.77 -1.70
N ALA A 173 23.87 -9.46 -2.99
CA ALA A 173 22.97 -8.43 -3.50
C ALA A 173 21.50 -8.88 -3.60
N GLU A 174 21.24 -10.16 -3.89
CA GLU A 174 19.90 -10.63 -4.25
C GLU A 174 19.31 -11.68 -3.32
N ARG A 175 20.12 -12.36 -2.51
CA ARG A 175 19.68 -13.52 -1.72
C ARG A 175 19.75 -13.31 -0.20
N ARG A 176 20.34 -12.20 0.25
CA ARG A 176 20.56 -11.87 1.67
C ARG A 176 19.78 -10.62 2.09
N ALA A 177 18.55 -10.50 1.59
CA ALA A 177 17.68 -9.36 1.82
C ALA A 177 16.46 -9.71 2.68
N ASP A 178 15.74 -8.68 3.13
CA ASP A 178 14.51 -8.81 3.93
C ASP A 178 13.31 -9.17 3.04
N TYR A 179 13.38 -10.34 2.44
CA TYR A 179 12.30 -10.91 1.64
C TYR A 179 12.46 -12.42 1.41
N TRP A 180 11.39 -13.07 0.93
CA TRP A 180 11.39 -14.48 0.55
C TRP A 180 12.29 -14.75 -0.66
N ASN A 181 13.14 -15.77 -0.53
CA ASN A 181 13.95 -16.30 -1.62
C ASN A 181 13.31 -17.53 -2.26
N PHE A 182 13.11 -17.46 -3.56
CA PHE A 182 12.59 -18.55 -4.35
C PHE A 182 13.61 -19.03 -5.37
N GLY A 183 13.31 -20.19 -5.97
CA GLY A 183 14.02 -20.71 -7.13
C GLY A 183 13.06 -20.87 -8.31
N GLY A 184 13.60 -20.92 -9.52
CA GLY A 184 12.82 -21.26 -10.72
C GLY A 184 12.83 -20.24 -11.85
N ILE A 185 12.25 -20.67 -12.96
CA ILE A 185 11.94 -19.78 -14.09
C ILE A 185 10.64 -19.08 -13.74
N PHE A 186 10.72 -17.91 -13.12
CA PHE A 186 9.56 -17.21 -12.55
C PHE A 186 8.94 -16.15 -13.45
N ARG A 187 9.59 -15.84 -14.57
CA ARG A 187 9.11 -14.93 -15.61
C ARG A 187 9.08 -15.63 -16.98
N PRO A 188 8.36 -15.08 -17.98
CA PRO A 188 8.17 -15.73 -19.28
C PRO A 188 9.46 -16.10 -20.03
N VAL A 189 9.38 -17.18 -20.79
CA VAL A 189 10.39 -17.63 -21.77
C VAL A 189 9.76 -17.68 -23.15
N PHE A 190 10.41 -17.08 -24.14
CA PHE A 190 9.91 -17.03 -25.50
C PHE A 190 11.03 -16.95 -26.55
N ILE A 191 10.67 -17.30 -27.76
CA ILE A 191 11.52 -17.10 -28.94
C ILE A 191 11.06 -15.84 -29.67
N VAL A 192 12.04 -15.06 -30.13
CA VAL A 192 11.85 -13.91 -31.02
C VAL A 192 12.50 -14.21 -32.36
N ALA A 193 11.77 -13.98 -33.45
CA ALA A 193 12.28 -14.09 -34.83
C ALA A 193 12.26 -12.70 -35.49
N LYS A 194 13.43 -12.15 -35.73
CA LYS A 194 13.65 -10.86 -36.41
C LYS A 194 14.14 -11.13 -37.87
N PRO A 195 13.86 -10.26 -38.85
CA PRO A 195 14.49 -10.31 -40.15
C PRO A 195 16.02 -10.36 -40.04
N ALA A 196 16.69 -10.92 -41.04
CA ALA A 196 18.17 -11.06 -41.02
C ALA A 196 18.90 -9.70 -40.85
N GLN A 197 18.37 -8.65 -41.48
CA GLN A 197 18.78 -7.25 -41.28
C GLN A 197 17.65 -6.57 -40.48
N ASN A 198 17.93 -6.19 -39.25
CA ASN A 198 16.89 -5.73 -38.37
C ASN A 198 17.32 -4.57 -37.46
N ILE A 199 16.34 -3.93 -36.88
CA ILE A 199 16.50 -3.01 -35.75
C ILE A 199 16.71 -3.89 -34.50
N ASP A 200 17.87 -3.75 -33.90
CA ASP A 200 18.23 -4.50 -32.68
C ASP A 200 17.66 -3.83 -31.41
N ARG A 201 17.84 -2.51 -31.30
CA ARG A 201 17.45 -1.74 -30.14
C ARG A 201 17.04 -0.31 -30.50
N LEU A 202 16.04 0.20 -29.79
CA LEU A 202 15.56 1.58 -29.90
C LEU A 202 15.70 2.28 -28.55
N VAL A 203 16.13 3.52 -28.55
CA VAL A 203 16.20 4.36 -27.36
C VAL A 203 15.62 5.74 -27.70
N ILE A 204 14.65 6.20 -26.92
CA ILE A 204 13.89 7.43 -27.16
C ILE A 204 14.12 8.45 -26.04
N ASP A 205 14.33 9.71 -26.43
CA ASP A 205 14.28 10.88 -25.55
C ASP A 205 13.32 11.91 -26.15
N ALA A 206 12.11 11.99 -25.64
CA ALA A 206 11.06 12.88 -26.11
C ALA A 206 10.75 13.95 -25.06
N LYS A 207 11.09 15.20 -25.37
CA LYS A 207 11.01 16.33 -24.44
C LYS A 207 9.65 17.04 -24.47
N ALA A 208 9.33 17.74 -23.39
CA ALA A 208 8.08 18.48 -23.25
C ALA A 208 7.92 19.63 -24.27
N ASP A 209 8.99 20.13 -24.83
CA ASP A 209 8.99 21.15 -25.89
C ASP A 209 8.64 20.57 -27.26
N GLY A 210 8.49 19.26 -27.37
CA GLY A 210 8.19 18.53 -28.60
C GLY A 210 9.41 18.01 -29.35
N ASN A 211 10.62 18.26 -28.88
CA ASN A 211 11.82 17.67 -29.47
C ASN A 211 11.79 16.13 -29.24
N PHE A 212 11.85 15.40 -30.37
CA PHE A 212 11.92 13.95 -30.40
C PHE A 212 13.30 13.52 -30.88
N TYR A 213 14.03 12.86 -30.01
CA TYR A 213 15.29 12.22 -30.31
C TYR A 213 15.16 10.72 -30.15
N ALA A 214 15.74 9.95 -31.07
CA ALA A 214 15.86 8.51 -30.93
C ALA A 214 17.15 7.98 -31.52
N ASP A 215 17.76 6.99 -30.85
CA ASP A 215 18.82 6.18 -31.40
C ASP A 215 18.26 4.83 -31.85
N CYS A 216 18.48 4.51 -33.12
CA CYS A 216 18.10 3.26 -33.75
C CYS A 216 19.36 2.44 -34.02
N PHE A 217 19.57 1.38 -33.22
CA PHE A 217 20.68 0.46 -33.38
C PHE A 217 20.26 -0.71 -34.26
N LEU A 218 21.10 -1.07 -35.23
CA LEU A 218 20.89 -2.19 -36.15
C LEU A 218 21.77 -3.38 -35.72
N ASN A 219 21.34 -4.59 -36.05
CA ASN A 219 22.14 -5.79 -35.78
C ASN A 219 23.42 -5.89 -36.66
N MET A 220 23.47 -5.14 -37.73
CA MET A 220 24.61 -5.02 -38.62
C MET A 220 24.56 -3.74 -39.46
N ALA A 221 25.71 -3.32 -40.00
CA ALA A 221 25.74 -2.20 -40.93
C ALA A 221 25.04 -2.58 -42.27
N VAL A 222 24.14 -1.72 -42.75
CA VAL A 222 23.41 -1.88 -44.01
C VAL A 222 23.70 -0.69 -44.92
N GLU A 223 24.33 -0.97 -46.09
CA GLU A 223 24.76 0.09 -47.02
C GLU A 223 23.59 0.91 -47.56
N GLY A 224 23.66 2.24 -47.36
CA GLY A 224 22.64 3.17 -47.84
C GLY A 224 21.27 3.00 -47.20
N ALA A 225 21.23 2.39 -45.99
CA ALA A 225 20.01 2.25 -45.23
C ALA A 225 19.47 3.57 -44.73
N ARG A 226 18.16 3.63 -44.56
CA ARG A 226 17.42 4.75 -44.00
C ARG A 226 16.43 4.22 -42.96
N VAL A 227 16.14 5.05 -41.95
CA VAL A 227 15.08 4.78 -40.98
C VAL A 227 13.96 5.79 -41.17
N HIS A 228 12.80 5.32 -41.58
CA HIS A 228 11.57 6.13 -41.64
C HIS A 228 10.81 5.97 -40.35
N THR A 229 10.58 7.10 -39.66
CA THR A 229 9.91 7.14 -38.36
C THR A 229 8.58 7.86 -38.48
N VAL A 230 7.50 7.23 -38.01
CA VAL A 230 6.15 7.80 -37.94
C VAL A 230 5.70 7.81 -36.50
N ILE A 231 5.26 8.97 -36.01
CA ILE A 231 4.67 9.10 -34.65
C ILE A 231 3.16 9.23 -34.76
N THR A 232 2.45 8.43 -33.99
CA THR A 232 0.99 8.49 -33.83
C THR A 232 0.61 8.77 -32.37
N ASP A 233 -0.51 9.47 -32.18
CA ASP A 233 -1.12 9.69 -30.86
C ASP A 233 -1.94 8.45 -30.39
N ALA A 234 -2.55 8.54 -29.20
CA ALA A 234 -3.36 7.46 -28.63
C ALA A 234 -4.61 7.11 -29.47
N LYS A 235 -5.00 7.95 -30.43
CA LYS A 235 -6.08 7.72 -31.39
C LYS A 235 -5.58 7.21 -32.75
N GLU A 236 -4.32 6.77 -32.80
CA GLU A 236 -3.62 6.29 -34.02
C GLU A 236 -3.50 7.37 -35.11
N LYS A 237 -3.72 8.65 -34.79
CA LYS A 237 -3.54 9.75 -35.73
C LYS A 237 -2.06 10.09 -35.86
N LYS A 238 -1.56 10.12 -37.10
CA LYS A 238 -0.21 10.57 -37.40
C LYS A 238 -0.04 12.04 -36.99
N VAL A 239 0.96 12.32 -36.15
CA VAL A 239 1.29 13.67 -35.66
C VAL A 239 2.62 14.18 -36.20
N ALA A 240 3.53 13.27 -36.61
CA ALA A 240 4.80 13.63 -37.23
C ALA A 240 5.39 12.45 -38.01
N GLU A 241 6.30 12.73 -38.93
CA GLU A 241 7.14 11.72 -39.60
C GLU A 241 8.48 12.33 -40.01
N ASN A 242 9.49 11.47 -40.10
CA ASN A 242 10.84 11.86 -40.54
C ASN A 242 11.52 10.67 -41.20
N THR A 243 12.52 10.91 -42.07
CA THR A 243 13.40 9.89 -42.59
C THR A 243 14.84 10.31 -42.33
N SER A 244 15.59 9.46 -41.64
CA SER A 244 17.01 9.69 -41.32
C SER A 244 17.91 8.67 -42.03
N ASP A 245 19.05 9.10 -42.52
CA ASP A 245 20.03 8.21 -43.14
C ASP A 245 20.85 7.46 -42.04
N VAL A 246 21.13 6.19 -42.28
CA VAL A 246 22.14 5.45 -41.53
C VAL A 246 23.51 5.82 -42.10
N ARG A 247 24.42 6.29 -41.25
CA ARG A 247 25.79 6.67 -41.69
C ARG A 247 26.47 5.46 -42.32
N THR A 248 27.13 5.67 -43.45
CA THR A 248 27.87 4.61 -44.17
C THR A 248 28.85 3.87 -43.25
N GLY A 249 28.75 2.55 -43.22
CA GLY A 249 29.58 1.67 -42.35
C GLY A 249 29.18 1.66 -40.87
N SER A 250 28.09 2.33 -40.50
CA SER A 250 27.53 2.33 -39.12
C SER A 250 26.37 1.36 -39.05
N ASP A 251 26.20 0.80 -37.87
CA ASP A 251 25.01 0.04 -37.43
C ASP A 251 24.05 0.91 -36.59
N HIS A 252 24.12 2.24 -36.72
CA HIS A 252 23.40 3.19 -35.89
C HIS A 252 22.87 4.39 -36.69
N ALA A 253 21.62 4.76 -36.43
CA ALA A 253 21.00 5.98 -36.93
C ALA A 253 20.51 6.84 -35.76
N SER A 254 20.92 8.12 -35.74
CA SER A 254 20.35 9.12 -34.84
C SER A 254 19.22 9.85 -35.56
N ILE A 255 18.06 9.91 -34.93
CA ILE A 255 16.83 10.48 -35.43
C ILE A 255 16.50 11.69 -34.58
N ASN A 256 16.31 12.87 -35.23
CA ASN A 256 15.99 14.10 -34.51
C ASN A 256 15.02 14.95 -35.32
N PHE A 257 13.86 15.25 -34.74
CA PHE A 257 12.87 16.15 -35.31
C PHE A 257 11.90 16.66 -34.24
N ALA A 258 11.05 17.63 -34.56
CA ALA A 258 10.09 18.17 -33.59
C ALA A 258 8.65 17.74 -33.88
N VAL A 259 7.90 17.47 -32.83
CA VAL A 259 6.44 17.29 -32.81
C VAL A 259 5.80 18.55 -32.27
N LYS A 260 4.88 19.14 -33.01
CA LYS A 260 4.27 20.43 -32.64
C LYS A 260 3.26 20.23 -31.51
N SER A 261 3.51 20.89 -30.36
CA SER A 261 2.59 20.96 -29.21
C SER A 261 2.04 19.59 -28.79
N PRO A 262 2.90 18.61 -28.42
CA PRO A 262 2.41 17.31 -27.99
C PRO A 262 1.66 17.39 -26.66
N GLU A 263 0.74 16.47 -26.44
CA GLU A 263 0.19 16.22 -25.11
C GLU A 263 1.29 15.60 -24.23
N LEU A 264 1.48 16.16 -23.03
CA LEU A 264 2.58 15.78 -22.17
C LEU A 264 2.20 14.62 -21.24
N TRP A 265 3.15 13.73 -21.03
CA TRP A 265 3.00 12.66 -20.07
C TRP A 265 3.27 13.17 -18.66
N THR A 266 2.35 12.88 -17.74
CA THR A 266 2.49 13.03 -16.28
C THR A 266 1.74 11.91 -15.56
N ALA A 267 1.97 11.72 -14.26
CA ALA A 267 1.18 10.76 -13.48
C ALA A 267 -0.31 11.13 -13.38
N GLU A 268 -0.67 12.40 -13.58
CA GLU A 268 -2.07 12.87 -13.60
C GLU A 268 -2.70 12.82 -15.01
N THR A 269 -1.87 12.91 -16.06
CA THR A 269 -2.29 12.91 -17.47
C THR A 269 -1.31 12.08 -18.30
N PRO A 270 -1.43 10.73 -18.27
CA PRO A 270 -0.46 9.83 -18.88
C PRO A 270 -0.67 9.73 -20.41
N ALA A 271 -0.30 10.77 -21.15
CA ALA A 271 -0.45 10.82 -22.59
C ALA A 271 0.63 9.97 -23.29
N MET A 272 0.21 8.88 -23.93
CA MET A 272 1.08 7.94 -24.63
C MET A 272 1.05 8.15 -26.14
N TYR A 273 2.20 7.96 -26.76
CA TYR A 273 2.42 7.96 -28.22
C TYR A 273 3.04 6.64 -28.67
N GLN A 274 2.95 6.34 -29.95
CA GLN A 274 3.67 5.23 -30.58
C GLN A 274 4.56 5.77 -31.71
N ALA A 275 5.83 5.38 -31.68
CA ALA A 275 6.76 5.56 -32.81
C ALA A 275 6.89 4.24 -33.57
N THR A 276 6.64 4.28 -34.87
CA THR A 276 6.87 3.17 -35.80
C THR A 276 8.15 3.45 -36.59
N PHE A 277 9.16 2.61 -36.42
CA PHE A 277 10.44 2.70 -37.10
C PHE A 277 10.48 1.68 -38.24
N THR A 278 10.69 2.13 -39.48
CA THR A 278 10.81 1.31 -40.65
C THR A 278 12.24 1.40 -41.21
N LEU A 279 12.99 0.32 -41.10
CA LEU A 279 14.30 0.21 -41.72
C LEU A 279 14.14 -0.06 -43.21
N LEU A 280 14.72 0.80 -44.04
CA LEU A 280 14.70 0.74 -45.48
C LEU A 280 16.11 0.50 -46.03
N ASP A 281 16.24 -0.31 -47.08
CA ASP A 281 17.49 -0.40 -47.86
C ASP A 281 17.66 0.83 -48.79
N LYS A 282 18.78 0.84 -49.55
CA LYS A 282 19.08 1.96 -50.50
C LYS A 282 18.05 2.08 -51.60
N ALA A 283 17.35 1.02 -51.97
CA ALA A 283 16.29 1.00 -52.99
C ALA A 283 14.91 1.40 -52.40
N GLY A 284 14.79 1.60 -51.10
CA GLY A 284 13.54 1.91 -50.44
C GLY A 284 12.70 0.68 -50.09
N LYS A 285 13.25 -0.52 -50.18
CA LYS A 285 12.57 -1.76 -49.76
C LYS A 285 12.60 -1.83 -48.24
N THR A 286 11.45 -2.16 -47.62
CA THR A 286 11.34 -2.40 -46.19
C THR A 286 12.10 -3.65 -45.78
N LEU A 287 13.02 -3.54 -44.85
CA LEU A 287 13.77 -4.60 -44.23
C LEU A 287 13.18 -5.02 -42.89
N HIS A 288 12.83 -4.06 -42.02
CA HIS A 288 12.26 -4.34 -40.73
C HIS A 288 11.32 -3.22 -40.30
N VAL A 289 10.29 -3.56 -39.49
CA VAL A 289 9.39 -2.60 -38.85
C VAL A 289 9.30 -2.92 -37.38
N GLU A 290 9.60 -1.92 -36.56
CA GLU A 290 9.52 -2.03 -35.09
C GLU A 290 8.68 -0.89 -34.51
N ASN A 291 7.93 -1.16 -33.43
CA ASN A 291 7.06 -0.21 -32.78
C ASN A 291 7.51 0.01 -31.33
N GLN A 292 7.57 1.28 -30.90
CA GLN A 292 7.91 1.63 -29.53
C GLN A 292 6.92 2.67 -28.99
N LYS A 293 6.29 2.36 -27.84
CA LYS A 293 5.50 3.34 -27.09
C LYS A 293 6.41 4.26 -26.30
N PHE A 294 5.99 5.51 -26.12
CA PHE A 294 6.71 6.53 -25.36
C PHE A 294 5.78 7.67 -24.94
N GLY A 295 6.29 8.61 -24.13
CA GLY A 295 5.59 9.83 -23.74
C GLY A 295 6.50 11.04 -23.80
N PHE A 296 5.96 12.21 -24.16
CA PHE A 296 6.70 13.48 -24.15
C PHE A 296 6.75 14.03 -22.72
N ARG A 297 7.95 14.16 -22.15
CA ARG A 297 8.16 14.76 -20.83
C ARG A 297 9.58 15.28 -20.67
N THR A 298 9.74 16.25 -19.76
CA THR A 298 11.04 16.73 -19.29
C THR A 298 11.11 16.54 -17.78
N ILE A 299 12.20 15.95 -17.29
CA ILE A 299 12.50 15.73 -15.87
C ILE A 299 13.62 16.70 -15.52
N GLU A 300 13.46 17.45 -14.43
CA GLU A 300 14.47 18.37 -13.95
C GLU A 300 14.66 18.16 -12.44
N THR A 301 15.87 17.87 -12.04
CA THR A 301 16.32 18.00 -10.64
C THR A 301 16.88 19.39 -10.49
N ARG A 302 16.17 20.29 -9.80
CA ARG A 302 16.66 21.65 -9.55
C ARG A 302 17.30 21.68 -8.18
N GLU A 303 18.61 21.77 -8.19
CA GLU A 303 19.43 21.76 -6.99
C GLU A 303 18.93 22.82 -5.98
N SER A 304 18.85 22.46 -4.70
CA SER A 304 18.34 23.30 -3.62
C SER A 304 16.90 23.82 -3.78
N ASP A 305 16.12 23.23 -4.69
CA ASP A 305 14.74 23.65 -4.98
C ASP A 305 13.79 22.44 -4.97
N GLY A 306 13.87 21.51 -5.94
CA GLY A 306 12.96 20.36 -5.97
C GLY A 306 12.99 19.55 -7.26
N LEU A 307 12.06 18.59 -7.34
CA LEU A 307 11.76 17.82 -8.54
C LEU A 307 10.75 18.57 -9.40
N TYR A 308 11.05 18.68 -10.69
CA TYR A 308 10.17 19.30 -11.68
C TYR A 308 9.89 18.34 -12.83
N ILE A 309 8.64 18.22 -13.19
CA ILE A 309 8.17 17.49 -14.38
C ILE A 309 7.47 18.49 -15.28
N ASN A 310 7.91 18.57 -16.53
CA ASN A 310 7.36 19.51 -17.52
C ASN A 310 7.32 20.98 -17.01
N GLY A 311 8.36 21.37 -16.27
CA GLY A 311 8.50 22.71 -15.71
C GLY A 311 7.64 23.01 -14.48
N ARG A 312 6.89 22.03 -13.94
CA ARG A 312 6.10 22.16 -12.70
C ARG A 312 6.72 21.34 -11.58
N ARG A 313 6.76 21.92 -10.39
CA ARG A 313 7.21 21.25 -9.18
C ARG A 313 6.23 20.15 -8.82
N VAL A 314 6.74 18.96 -8.51
CA VAL A 314 5.96 17.77 -8.19
C VAL A 314 6.31 17.26 -6.79
N MET A 315 5.28 16.85 -6.04
CA MET A 315 5.44 16.18 -4.75
C MET A 315 5.16 14.69 -4.88
N ILE A 316 6.12 13.88 -4.48
CA ILE A 316 6.02 12.41 -4.51
C ILE A 316 5.19 11.91 -3.34
N LYS A 317 4.09 11.26 -3.65
CA LYS A 317 3.23 10.48 -2.77
C LYS A 317 3.44 9.02 -3.13
N GLY A 318 4.54 8.46 -2.67
CA GLY A 318 5.06 7.19 -3.15
C GLY A 318 4.92 6.04 -2.17
N VAL A 319 5.07 4.83 -2.69
CA VAL A 319 5.12 3.60 -1.93
C VAL A 319 6.18 2.67 -2.49
N ASN A 320 6.83 1.90 -1.63
CA ASN A 320 7.68 0.77 -2.02
C ASN A 320 6.82 -0.43 -2.39
N ARG A 321 7.25 -1.23 -3.35
CA ARG A 321 6.51 -2.41 -3.81
C ARG A 321 7.44 -3.58 -4.07
N HIS A 322 7.12 -4.72 -3.48
CA HIS A 322 7.62 -6.02 -3.92
C HIS A 322 6.72 -6.60 -5.03
N SER A 323 7.34 -7.22 -6.05
CA SER A 323 6.60 -8.04 -7.03
C SER A 323 6.25 -9.37 -6.38
N PHE A 324 5.03 -9.49 -5.81
CA PHE A 324 4.73 -10.58 -4.90
C PHE A 324 3.24 -10.90 -4.77
N ARG A 325 2.91 -12.19 -4.59
CA ARG A 325 1.58 -12.68 -4.18
C ARG A 325 1.74 -13.94 -3.33
N PRO A 326 0.84 -14.20 -2.36
CA PRO A 326 0.90 -15.38 -1.49
C PRO A 326 0.93 -16.71 -2.23
N GLU A 327 0.14 -16.86 -3.29
CA GLU A 327 -0.03 -18.10 -4.03
C GLU A 327 1.02 -18.34 -5.12
N SER A 328 1.68 -17.30 -5.60
CA SER A 328 2.58 -17.38 -6.75
C SER A 328 3.98 -16.81 -6.50
N GLY A 329 4.22 -16.28 -5.30
CA GLY A 329 5.47 -15.62 -4.98
C GLY A 329 5.76 -14.48 -5.94
N ARG A 330 6.93 -14.52 -6.58
CA ARG A 330 7.37 -13.48 -7.53
C ARG A 330 6.85 -13.65 -8.95
N THR A 331 6.13 -14.72 -9.24
CA THR A 331 5.50 -14.94 -10.54
C THR A 331 4.17 -14.23 -10.57
N LEU A 332 4.08 -13.15 -11.32
CA LEU A 332 2.86 -12.37 -11.49
C LEU A 332 2.26 -12.58 -12.89
N SER A 333 1.10 -12.00 -13.11
CA SER A 333 0.49 -11.85 -14.42
C SER A 333 0.27 -10.37 -14.75
N LYS A 334 -0.05 -10.09 -16.02
CA LYS A 334 -0.42 -8.74 -16.45
C LYS A 334 -1.57 -8.17 -15.61
N ALA A 335 -2.59 -8.99 -15.31
CA ALA A 335 -3.73 -8.58 -14.51
C ALA A 335 -3.30 -8.17 -13.09
N LYS A 336 -2.45 -8.98 -12.44
CA LYS A 336 -1.94 -8.68 -11.09
C LYS A 336 -1.07 -7.43 -11.04
N ASN A 337 -0.26 -7.18 -12.07
CA ASN A 337 0.52 -5.95 -12.18
C ASN A 337 -0.39 -4.72 -12.34
N ILE A 338 -1.47 -4.81 -13.12
CA ILE A 338 -2.46 -3.74 -13.25
C ILE A 338 -3.21 -3.51 -11.93
N GLU A 339 -3.59 -4.59 -11.22
CA GLU A 339 -4.23 -4.50 -9.89
C GLU A 339 -3.38 -3.71 -8.90
N ASP A 340 -2.06 -3.94 -8.87
CA ASP A 340 -1.14 -3.20 -7.99
C ASP A 340 -1.13 -1.71 -8.31
N VAL A 341 -1.03 -1.35 -9.60
CA VAL A 341 -1.05 0.05 -10.02
C VAL A 341 -2.37 0.72 -9.65
N LEU A 342 -3.50 0.04 -9.85
CA LEU A 342 -4.82 0.54 -9.47
C LEU A 342 -4.95 0.67 -7.96
N LEU A 343 -4.44 -0.28 -7.18
CA LEU A 343 -4.42 -0.22 -5.72
C LEU A 343 -3.62 0.98 -5.23
N ILE A 344 -2.41 1.19 -5.75
CA ILE A 344 -1.56 2.34 -5.43
C ILE A 344 -2.30 3.65 -5.73
N LYS A 345 -2.87 3.79 -6.92
CA LYS A 345 -3.63 4.98 -7.31
C LYS A 345 -4.89 5.19 -6.47
N SER A 346 -5.54 4.10 -6.02
CA SER A 346 -6.74 4.19 -5.17
C SER A 346 -6.49 4.81 -3.79
N MET A 347 -5.21 4.87 -3.38
CA MET A 347 -4.74 5.59 -2.18
C MET A 347 -4.30 7.04 -2.49
N ASN A 348 -4.58 7.55 -3.68
CA ASN A 348 -4.15 8.87 -4.16
C ASN A 348 -2.62 9.03 -4.26
N MET A 349 -1.91 7.93 -4.40
CA MET A 349 -0.48 7.91 -4.65
C MET A 349 -0.16 8.21 -6.12
N ASN A 350 1.01 8.79 -6.37
CA ASN A 350 1.48 9.13 -7.71
C ASN A 350 2.81 8.49 -8.08
N ALA A 351 3.42 7.73 -7.17
CA ALA A 351 4.75 7.14 -7.40
C ALA A 351 4.91 5.77 -6.74
N VAL A 352 5.84 4.99 -7.29
CA VAL A 352 6.24 3.68 -6.76
C VAL A 352 7.76 3.49 -6.90
N ARG A 353 8.39 2.96 -5.86
CA ARG A 353 9.77 2.45 -5.89
C ARG A 353 9.72 0.93 -5.96
N LEU A 354 10.52 0.38 -6.86
CA LEU A 354 10.62 -1.07 -7.05
C LEU A 354 11.67 -1.63 -6.09
N SER A 355 11.27 -1.94 -4.89
CA SER A 355 12.14 -2.50 -3.87
C SER A 355 12.22 -4.02 -4.01
N HIS A 356 13.39 -4.66 -4.17
CA HIS A 356 14.71 -4.05 -4.42
C HIS A 356 15.28 -4.66 -5.70
N TYR A 357 14.52 -4.65 -6.78
CA TYR A 357 14.84 -5.29 -8.07
C TYR A 357 13.86 -4.85 -9.17
N PRO A 358 14.25 -4.93 -10.45
CA PRO A 358 13.38 -4.52 -11.55
C PRO A 358 12.09 -5.35 -11.63
N ALA A 359 10.96 -4.69 -11.88
CA ALA A 359 9.66 -5.34 -12.03
C ALA A 359 9.49 -6.05 -13.39
N ASP A 360 8.32 -6.68 -13.57
CA ASP A 360 7.89 -7.23 -14.86
C ASP A 360 7.63 -6.11 -15.88
N PRO A 361 7.86 -6.33 -17.18
CA PRO A 361 7.56 -5.33 -18.22
C PRO A 361 6.12 -4.83 -18.19
N GLU A 362 5.16 -5.70 -17.90
CA GLU A 362 3.74 -5.38 -17.82
C GLU A 362 3.41 -4.39 -16.68
N PHE A 363 4.22 -4.35 -15.63
CA PHE A 363 4.08 -3.37 -14.56
C PHE A 363 4.43 -1.96 -15.05
N PHE A 364 5.53 -1.81 -15.79
CA PHE A 364 5.90 -0.51 -16.38
C PHE A 364 4.88 -0.07 -17.43
N GLU A 365 4.38 -0.99 -18.28
CA GLU A 365 3.29 -0.67 -19.22
C GLU A 365 2.03 -0.16 -18.51
N ALA A 366 1.70 -0.72 -17.35
CA ALA A 366 0.59 -0.26 -16.53
C ALA A 366 0.88 1.11 -15.92
N CYS A 367 2.09 1.35 -15.40
CA CYS A 367 2.51 2.66 -14.89
C CYS A 367 2.51 3.74 -15.97
N ASP A 368 2.97 3.41 -17.19
CA ASP A 368 2.96 4.32 -18.34
C ASP A 368 1.54 4.77 -18.70
N SER A 369 0.59 3.81 -18.74
CA SER A 369 -0.77 4.06 -19.23
C SER A 369 -1.73 4.58 -18.16
N LEU A 370 -1.53 4.22 -16.90
CA LEU A 370 -2.37 4.63 -15.78
C LEU A 370 -1.79 5.83 -15.01
N GLY A 371 -0.51 6.15 -15.19
CA GLY A 371 0.17 7.29 -14.63
C GLY A 371 0.68 7.06 -13.20
N LEU A 372 1.91 6.51 -13.07
CA LEU A 372 2.70 6.51 -11.85
C LEU A 372 4.15 6.87 -12.19
N TYR A 373 4.78 7.68 -11.35
CA TYR A 373 6.23 7.89 -11.41
C TYR A 373 6.94 6.67 -10.81
N VAL A 374 7.97 6.19 -11.47
CA VAL A 374 8.67 4.96 -11.08
C VAL A 374 10.14 5.25 -10.78
N MET A 375 10.63 4.67 -9.69
CA MET A 375 12.04 4.48 -9.40
C MET A 375 12.36 3.00 -9.66
N ASP A 376 13.09 2.73 -10.75
CA ASP A 376 13.52 1.38 -11.09
C ASP A 376 14.88 1.08 -10.45
N GLU A 377 15.05 -0.10 -9.86
CA GLU A 377 16.16 -0.40 -8.97
C GLU A 377 16.97 -1.61 -9.40
N LEU A 378 18.29 -1.42 -9.53
CA LEU A 378 19.26 -2.52 -9.57
C LEU A 378 19.28 -3.19 -8.20
N SER A 379 19.17 -4.51 -8.15
CA SER A 379 19.19 -5.24 -6.89
C SER A 379 20.50 -5.00 -6.09
N GLY A 380 20.33 -4.96 -4.76
CA GLY A 380 21.39 -4.76 -3.80
C GLY A 380 20.79 -4.37 -2.45
N TRP A 381 21.04 -5.15 -1.39
CA TRP A 381 20.52 -4.87 -0.06
C TRP A 381 21.58 -5.18 0.99
N HIS A 382 22.22 -4.12 1.54
CA HIS A 382 23.45 -4.17 2.35
C HIS A 382 24.67 -4.79 1.64
N GLY A 383 24.45 -5.67 0.68
CA GLY A 383 25.46 -6.27 -0.19
C GLY A 383 25.32 -5.78 -1.62
N LYS A 384 26.43 -5.69 -2.36
CA LYS A 384 26.48 -5.15 -3.71
C LYS A 384 26.97 -6.17 -4.73
N HIS A 385 26.56 -5.99 -5.98
CA HIS A 385 27.14 -6.72 -7.11
C HIS A 385 28.62 -6.40 -7.32
N GLU A 386 29.40 -7.37 -7.76
CA GLU A 386 30.72 -7.13 -8.32
C GLU A 386 30.60 -6.30 -9.60
N THR A 387 31.60 -5.43 -9.87
CA THR A 387 31.55 -4.48 -10.97
C THR A 387 31.30 -5.14 -12.34
N ILE A 388 32.01 -6.23 -12.66
CA ILE A 388 31.88 -6.89 -13.97
C ILE A 388 30.46 -7.46 -14.18
N ASN A 389 29.94 -8.18 -13.20
CA ASN A 389 28.57 -8.70 -13.29
C ASN A 389 27.53 -7.57 -13.20
N GLY A 390 27.75 -6.60 -12.32
CA GLY A 390 26.89 -5.44 -12.18
C GLY A 390 26.74 -4.62 -13.47
N GLN A 391 27.83 -4.39 -14.21
CA GLN A 391 27.80 -3.73 -15.54
C GLN A 391 26.88 -4.45 -16.52
N LYS A 392 26.92 -5.79 -16.53
CA LYS A 392 26.03 -6.59 -17.35
C LYS A 392 24.57 -6.41 -16.94
N LEU A 393 24.28 -6.50 -15.64
CA LEU A 393 22.91 -6.36 -15.12
C LEU A 393 22.33 -4.95 -15.31
N VAL A 394 23.13 -3.90 -15.13
CA VAL A 394 22.73 -2.52 -15.44
C VAL A 394 22.38 -2.39 -16.92
N LYS A 395 23.23 -2.94 -17.82
CA LYS A 395 22.92 -2.95 -19.26
C LYS A 395 21.57 -3.63 -19.55
N GLU A 396 21.37 -4.82 -19.00
CA GLU A 396 20.15 -5.62 -19.20
C GLU A 396 18.91 -4.87 -18.69
N MET A 397 18.96 -4.26 -17.52
CA MET A 397 17.88 -3.45 -16.93
C MET A 397 17.58 -2.23 -17.81
N ILE A 398 18.57 -1.37 -18.03
CA ILE A 398 18.36 -0.11 -18.75
C ILE A 398 17.94 -0.34 -20.20
N THR A 399 18.55 -1.28 -20.91
CA THR A 399 18.17 -1.53 -22.32
C THR A 399 16.77 -2.09 -22.46
N ARG A 400 16.25 -2.77 -21.45
CA ARG A 400 14.86 -3.22 -21.39
C ARG A 400 13.89 -2.06 -21.13
N ASP A 401 14.23 -1.17 -20.16
CA ASP A 401 13.25 -0.29 -19.51
C ASP A 401 13.38 1.19 -19.90
N VAL A 402 14.44 1.58 -20.62
CA VAL A 402 14.79 2.99 -20.91
C VAL A 402 13.68 3.81 -21.57
N ASN A 403 12.79 3.16 -22.35
CA ASN A 403 11.75 3.84 -23.13
C ASN A 403 10.45 4.10 -22.34
N HIS A 404 10.34 3.60 -21.12
CA HIS A 404 9.17 3.83 -20.27
C HIS A 404 9.14 5.27 -19.76
N PRO A 405 8.13 6.11 -20.11
CA PRO A 405 8.05 7.47 -19.62
C PRO A 405 7.78 7.55 -18.11
N CYS A 406 7.24 6.51 -17.49
CA CYS A 406 7.00 6.46 -16.05
C CYS A 406 8.28 6.47 -15.23
N ILE A 407 9.40 5.95 -15.74
CA ILE A 407 10.68 5.91 -15.01
C ILE A 407 11.28 7.32 -14.92
N ILE A 408 11.43 7.82 -13.70
CA ILE A 408 11.96 9.16 -13.38
C ILE A 408 13.37 9.07 -12.83
N TRP A 409 13.67 8.00 -12.08
CA TRP A 409 14.97 7.74 -11.49
C TRP A 409 15.41 6.30 -11.73
N TRP A 410 16.71 6.11 -11.77
CA TRP A 410 17.36 4.83 -11.56
C TRP A 410 17.85 4.75 -10.12
N SER A 411 17.86 3.56 -9.56
CA SER A 411 18.40 3.28 -8.24
C SER A 411 19.49 2.21 -8.33
N ASN A 412 20.63 2.47 -7.68
CA ASN A 412 21.78 1.56 -7.66
C ASN A 412 21.82 0.84 -6.30
N GLY A 413 20.95 -0.14 -6.09
CA GLY A 413 20.88 -0.92 -4.86
C GLY A 413 20.17 -0.20 -3.70
N ASN A 414 20.24 -0.79 -2.50
CA ASN A 414 19.60 -0.33 -1.28
C ASN A 414 20.54 -0.39 -0.07
N GLU A 415 20.41 0.57 0.87
CA GLU A 415 21.03 0.56 2.21
C GLU A 415 22.52 0.13 2.20
N LYS A 416 23.36 0.88 1.46
CA LYS A 416 24.77 0.59 1.22
C LYS A 416 25.04 -0.60 0.30
N GLY A 417 24.03 -1.25 -0.25
CA GLY A 417 24.16 -2.30 -1.27
C GLY A 417 24.45 -1.76 -2.67
N TRP A 418 24.87 -0.50 -2.81
CA TRP A 418 25.23 0.12 -4.09
C TRP A 418 26.71 -0.07 -4.42
N ASN A 419 27.00 -0.25 -5.69
CA ASN A 419 28.35 -0.22 -6.23
C ASN A 419 28.56 1.05 -7.05
N THR A 420 29.25 2.04 -6.49
CA THR A 420 29.45 3.35 -7.10
C THR A 420 30.21 3.32 -8.42
N GLU A 421 30.98 2.24 -8.71
CA GLU A 421 31.63 2.06 -10.01
C GLU A 421 30.62 1.84 -11.14
N LEU A 422 29.37 1.49 -10.80
CA LEU A 422 28.31 1.26 -11.77
C LEU A 422 27.52 2.54 -12.14
N ASP A 423 27.62 3.64 -11.38
CA ASP A 423 26.82 4.84 -11.64
C ASP A 423 26.94 5.34 -13.06
N GLY A 424 28.13 5.35 -13.60
CA GLY A 424 28.38 5.73 -15.00
C GLY A 424 27.82 4.77 -16.05
N GLU A 425 27.60 3.49 -15.67
CA GLU A 425 27.03 2.50 -16.61
C GLU A 425 25.58 2.82 -16.95
N PHE A 426 24.77 3.28 -15.97
CA PHE A 426 23.38 3.66 -16.21
C PHE A 426 23.28 4.65 -17.37
N HIS A 427 24.11 5.69 -17.36
CA HIS A 427 24.09 6.75 -18.36
C HIS A 427 24.68 6.36 -19.73
N LYS A 428 25.34 5.20 -19.84
CA LYS A 428 25.77 4.68 -21.16
C LYS A 428 24.59 4.24 -22.02
N TYR A 429 23.51 3.80 -21.37
CA TYR A 429 22.35 3.24 -22.04
C TYR A 429 21.10 4.12 -21.92
N ASP A 430 21.16 5.19 -21.09
CA ASP A 430 20.10 6.17 -20.91
C ASP A 430 20.49 7.55 -21.45
N PRO A 431 20.07 7.95 -22.66
CA PRO A 431 20.37 9.25 -23.22
C PRO A 431 19.67 10.40 -22.48
N GLN A 432 18.59 10.10 -21.74
CA GLN A 432 17.88 11.09 -20.94
C GLN A 432 18.66 11.54 -19.72
N LYS A 433 19.71 10.78 -19.32
CA LYS A 433 20.57 11.06 -18.16
C LYS A 433 19.79 11.21 -16.86
N ARG A 434 18.77 10.35 -16.66
CA ARG A 434 17.98 10.34 -15.43
C ARG A 434 18.88 10.19 -14.20
N PRO A 435 18.54 10.82 -13.07
CA PRO A 435 19.33 10.68 -11.85
C PRO A 435 19.48 9.25 -11.40
N VAL A 436 20.69 8.86 -10.97
CA VAL A 436 20.95 7.57 -10.30
C VAL A 436 20.98 7.82 -8.81
N LEU A 437 20.09 7.19 -8.06
CA LEU A 437 19.98 7.36 -6.62
C LEU A 437 20.64 6.20 -5.86
N HIS A 438 21.03 6.50 -4.63
CA HIS A 438 21.58 5.51 -3.68
C HIS A 438 20.69 5.53 -2.43
N PRO A 439 19.61 4.73 -2.37
CA PRO A 439 18.68 4.68 -1.24
C PRO A 439 19.37 4.54 0.11
N GLN A 440 18.95 5.33 1.08
CA GLN A 440 19.60 5.59 2.36
C GLN A 440 20.93 6.36 2.21
N GLY A 441 21.09 7.14 1.16
CA GLY A 441 22.30 7.93 0.93
C GLY A 441 22.03 9.27 0.26
N ASN A 442 23.07 10.06 0.11
CA ASN A 442 23.07 11.37 -0.53
C ASN A 442 23.78 11.30 -1.88
N PHE A 443 23.04 11.32 -3.00
CA PHE A 443 23.55 11.21 -4.36
C PHE A 443 22.67 11.97 -5.35
N SER A 444 23.29 12.44 -6.44
CA SER A 444 22.59 13.11 -7.55
C SER A 444 21.70 14.28 -7.11
N GLY A 445 22.08 14.99 -6.04
CA GLY A 445 21.34 16.11 -5.49
C GLY A 445 20.15 15.76 -4.60
N TYR A 446 19.97 14.47 -4.28
CA TYR A 446 18.92 13.99 -3.38
C TYR A 446 19.49 13.43 -2.07
N GLU A 447 18.81 13.74 -0.98
CA GLU A 447 18.95 13.10 0.33
C GLU A 447 17.82 12.09 0.51
N THR A 448 18.16 10.80 0.53
CA THR A 448 17.18 9.70 0.48
C THR A 448 17.13 8.87 1.76
N MET A 449 17.63 9.42 2.88
CA MET A 449 17.78 8.70 4.13
C MET A 449 16.49 8.05 4.63
N HIS A 450 16.60 6.79 5.08
CA HIS A 450 15.47 5.99 5.53
C HIS A 450 15.07 6.30 6.98
N TYR A 451 13.78 6.21 7.27
CA TYR A 451 13.14 6.15 8.59
C TYR A 451 13.57 7.21 9.59
N ARG A 452 13.85 8.42 9.11
CA ARG A 452 14.20 9.52 9.99
C ARG A 452 13.01 9.92 10.85
N SER A 453 13.31 10.26 12.12
CA SER A 453 12.35 10.87 13.00
C SER A 453 11.83 12.18 12.43
N TYR A 454 10.70 12.67 12.95
CA TYR A 454 10.12 13.95 12.53
C TYR A 454 11.12 15.12 12.66
N GLY A 455 11.83 15.19 13.80
CA GLY A 455 12.85 16.23 14.03
C GLY A 455 14.08 16.09 13.15
N GLU A 456 14.57 14.87 12.89
CA GLU A 456 15.68 14.64 11.95
C GLU A 456 15.27 15.03 10.54
N SER A 457 14.06 14.68 10.09
CA SER A 457 13.55 15.05 8.77
C SER A 457 13.55 16.57 8.57
N GLN A 458 13.17 17.35 9.61
CA GLN A 458 13.28 18.81 9.56
C GLN A 458 14.73 19.30 9.37
N ASN A 459 15.70 18.60 9.96
CA ASN A 459 17.11 18.96 9.83
C ASN A 459 17.62 18.61 8.41
N TYR A 460 17.28 17.46 7.87
CA TYR A 460 17.64 17.08 6.50
C TYR A 460 17.08 18.05 5.46
N MET A 461 15.85 18.52 5.63
CA MET A 461 15.27 19.52 4.72
C MET A 461 15.99 20.90 4.76
N ARG A 462 16.84 21.16 5.75
CA ARG A 462 17.68 22.38 5.79
C ARG A 462 18.96 22.25 4.99
N LEU A 463 19.35 21.03 4.60
CA LEU A 463 20.51 20.79 3.76
C LEU A 463 20.26 21.25 2.32
N PRO A 464 21.29 21.44 1.49
CA PRO A 464 21.09 21.90 0.11
C PRO A 464 20.43 20.88 -0.79
N GLU A 465 20.51 19.61 -0.47
CA GLU A 465 19.94 18.52 -1.26
C GLU A 465 18.42 18.51 -1.19
N ILE A 466 17.78 17.89 -2.18
CA ILE A 466 16.35 17.63 -2.21
C ILE A 466 16.06 16.47 -1.27
N PHE A 467 15.33 16.72 -0.19
CA PHE A 467 14.91 15.66 0.73
C PHE A 467 13.78 14.84 0.11
N MET A 468 14.05 13.55 -0.10
CA MET A 468 13.10 12.58 -0.62
C MET A 468 13.41 11.20 -0.03
N PRO A 469 12.99 10.91 1.20
CA PRO A 469 13.23 9.58 1.80
C PRO A 469 12.64 8.49 0.92
N THR A 470 13.49 7.56 0.50
CA THR A 470 13.09 6.42 -0.32
C THR A 470 12.36 5.34 0.50
N GLU A 471 12.44 5.44 1.83
CA GLU A 471 11.61 4.70 2.77
C GLU A 471 11.31 5.54 4.02
N PHE A 472 10.04 5.67 4.38
CA PHE A 472 9.65 6.34 5.62
C PHE A 472 8.35 5.76 6.18
N LEU A 473 8.08 5.97 7.47
CA LEU A 473 6.94 5.46 8.21
C LEU A 473 6.74 3.96 7.98
N HIS A 474 7.77 3.19 8.35
CA HIS A 474 7.78 1.74 8.21
C HIS A 474 6.64 1.10 9.00
N GLY A 475 5.73 0.44 8.31
CA GLY A 475 4.74 -0.41 8.95
C GLY A 475 5.38 -1.62 9.62
N LEU A 476 4.67 -2.26 10.45
CA LEU A 476 4.86 -3.61 10.92
C LEU A 476 3.50 -4.23 11.23
N TYR A 477 2.46 -3.43 11.16
CA TYR A 477 1.09 -3.78 11.49
C TYR A 477 0.17 -2.62 11.15
N ASP A 478 -1.12 -2.83 11.14
CA ASP A 478 -2.09 -1.77 10.90
C ASP A 478 -1.86 -0.58 11.85
N GLY A 479 -1.57 0.56 11.28
CA GLY A 479 -1.30 1.80 12.00
C GLY A 479 0.05 2.44 11.70
N GLY A 480 1.10 1.64 11.50
CA GLY A 480 2.47 2.14 11.35
C GLY A 480 2.67 3.14 10.21
N HIS A 481 2.05 2.92 9.06
CA HIS A 481 2.17 3.82 7.90
C HIS A 481 1.30 5.07 8.02
N GLY A 482 0.07 4.92 8.56
CA GLY A 482 -0.85 6.03 8.74
C GLY A 482 -0.56 6.88 9.97
N ALA A 483 0.13 6.28 10.97
CA ALA A 483 0.47 6.94 12.22
C ALA A 483 1.51 8.04 12.01
N GLY A 484 1.14 9.28 12.29
CA GLY A 484 1.97 10.46 12.08
C GLY A 484 2.10 10.92 10.62
N LEU A 485 1.51 10.21 9.65
CA LEU A 485 1.60 10.59 8.23
C LEU A 485 1.12 12.03 7.98
N TYR A 486 0.05 12.46 8.64
CA TYR A 486 -0.45 13.82 8.50
C TYR A 486 0.60 14.85 8.92
N ASP A 487 1.28 14.63 10.05
CA ASP A 487 2.32 15.51 10.56
C ASP A 487 3.51 15.61 9.59
N TYR A 488 4.02 14.44 9.13
CA TYR A 488 5.10 14.40 8.14
C TYR A 488 4.69 15.09 6.86
N TRP A 489 3.50 14.81 6.33
CA TRP A 489 3.07 15.35 5.05
C TRP A 489 2.87 16.87 5.10
N GLU A 490 2.24 17.39 6.17
CA GLU A 490 2.07 18.83 6.33
C GLU A 490 3.41 19.58 6.51
N MET A 491 4.40 18.93 7.09
CA MET A 491 5.76 19.44 7.17
C MET A 491 6.45 19.42 5.81
N MET A 492 6.44 18.27 5.14
CA MET A 492 7.16 18.03 3.89
C MET A 492 6.63 18.92 2.75
N ARG A 493 5.31 19.00 2.56
CA ARG A 493 4.71 19.75 1.45
C ARG A 493 4.91 21.26 1.54
N LYS A 494 5.14 21.78 2.74
CA LYS A 494 5.41 23.22 2.97
C LYS A 494 6.86 23.59 2.77
N HIS A 495 7.76 22.62 2.69
CA HIS A 495 9.18 22.90 2.57
C HIS A 495 9.62 22.87 1.09
N PRO A 496 10.28 23.96 0.58
CA PRO A 496 10.63 24.07 -0.84
C PRO A 496 11.59 22.96 -1.32
N ARG A 497 12.49 22.49 -0.47
CA ARG A 497 13.49 21.45 -0.81
C ARG A 497 13.03 20.02 -0.50
N CYS A 498 11.75 19.79 -0.28
CA CYS A 498 11.23 18.45 -0.14
C CYS A 498 10.49 18.02 -1.40
N ALA A 499 10.80 16.85 -1.92
CA ALA A 499 10.09 16.27 -3.06
C ALA A 499 9.07 15.19 -2.66
N GLY A 500 8.72 15.06 -1.37
CA GLY A 500 7.88 13.96 -0.89
C GLY A 500 8.70 12.73 -0.52
N GLY A 501 8.17 11.52 -0.67
CA GLY A 501 8.88 10.29 -0.32
C GLY A 501 8.06 9.03 -0.58
N PHE A 502 8.61 7.87 -0.16
CA PHE A 502 8.02 6.56 -0.40
C PHE A 502 7.76 5.83 0.92
N LEU A 503 6.51 5.46 1.19
CA LEU A 503 6.15 4.65 2.36
C LEU A 503 6.70 3.22 2.22
N TRP A 504 7.11 2.61 3.30
CA TRP A 504 7.45 1.20 3.35
C TRP A 504 6.29 0.44 4.02
N VAL A 505 5.58 -0.46 3.39
CA VAL A 505 5.58 -0.97 2.01
C VAL A 505 4.12 -1.24 1.58
N LEU A 506 3.84 -1.56 0.32
CA LEU A 506 2.49 -1.69 -0.21
C LEU A 506 1.68 -2.81 0.46
N ALA A 507 2.22 -4.02 0.48
CA ALA A 507 1.50 -5.22 0.95
C ALA A 507 2.39 -6.11 1.80
N ASP A 508 1.80 -6.84 2.73
CA ASP A 508 2.45 -7.89 3.49
C ASP A 508 3.02 -8.97 2.57
N GLU A 509 4.21 -9.47 2.87
CA GLU A 509 4.85 -10.57 2.14
C GLU A 509 4.53 -11.95 2.74
N GLY A 510 3.25 -12.23 2.97
CA GLY A 510 2.79 -13.55 3.41
C GLY A 510 2.84 -14.59 2.28
N VAL A 511 3.50 -15.71 2.49
CA VAL A 511 3.60 -16.84 1.55
C VAL A 511 2.62 -17.94 1.94
N LYS A 512 1.82 -18.40 0.98
CA LYS A 512 0.98 -19.56 1.16
C LYS A 512 1.82 -20.86 1.10
N ARG A 513 2.18 -21.36 2.27
CA ARG A 513 3.04 -22.54 2.45
C ARG A 513 2.30 -23.82 2.04
N VAL A 514 2.62 -24.34 0.85
CA VAL A 514 2.01 -25.62 0.40
C VAL A 514 2.49 -26.82 1.21
N ASP A 515 3.65 -26.73 1.82
CA ASP A 515 4.22 -27.73 2.73
C ASP A 515 3.66 -27.64 4.17
N MET A 516 2.88 -26.58 4.47
CA MET A 516 2.22 -26.35 5.76
C MET A 516 0.69 -26.21 5.62
N ASN A 517 0.08 -26.99 4.73
CA ASN A 517 -1.37 -27.01 4.50
C ASN A 517 -2.00 -25.66 4.15
N GLY A 518 -1.26 -24.81 3.44
CA GLY A 518 -1.74 -23.50 3.00
C GLY A 518 -1.67 -22.39 4.05
N PHE A 519 -0.95 -22.62 5.15
CA PHE A 519 -0.69 -21.55 6.13
C PHE A 519 -0.02 -20.35 5.46
N ILE A 520 -0.51 -19.14 5.76
CA ILE A 520 0.12 -17.89 5.32
C ILE A 520 1.26 -17.57 6.27
N ASP A 521 2.47 -17.68 5.77
CA ASP A 521 3.71 -17.48 6.53
C ASP A 521 4.32 -16.11 6.22
N ASN A 522 4.18 -15.18 7.14
CA ASN A 522 4.79 -13.85 7.09
C ASN A 522 6.23 -13.83 7.63
N CYS A 523 6.84 -14.99 7.86
CA CYS A 523 8.13 -15.09 8.54
C CYS A 523 8.12 -14.39 9.92
N GLY A 524 7.11 -14.65 10.74
CA GLY A 524 6.86 -13.90 11.98
C GLY A 524 6.39 -12.48 11.65
N ASN A 525 7.08 -11.47 12.15
CA ASN A 525 6.75 -10.06 11.91
C ASN A 525 7.59 -9.41 10.79
N TYR A 526 8.40 -10.18 10.05
CA TYR A 526 9.31 -9.59 9.07
C TYR A 526 8.57 -9.13 7.81
N GLY A 527 7.72 -9.98 7.27
CA GLY A 527 6.93 -9.67 6.08
C GLY A 527 5.53 -9.10 6.37
N ALA A 528 5.18 -8.82 7.64
CA ALA A 528 3.92 -8.21 8.03
C ALA A 528 4.10 -6.69 8.21
N ASP A 529 4.44 -5.99 7.14
CA ASP A 529 4.81 -4.58 7.13
C ASP A 529 4.09 -3.76 6.03
N GLY A 530 3.09 -4.35 5.40
CA GLY A 530 2.29 -3.73 4.35
C GLY A 530 1.28 -2.70 4.84
N ILE A 531 0.87 -1.82 3.93
CA ILE A 531 -0.30 -0.92 4.08
C ILE A 531 -1.59 -1.75 3.95
N VAL A 532 -1.52 -2.83 3.22
CA VAL A 532 -2.60 -3.81 3.03
C VAL A 532 -2.08 -5.21 3.36
N GLY A 533 -2.98 -6.10 3.69
CA GLY A 533 -2.66 -7.50 3.94
C GLY A 533 -2.14 -8.25 2.72
N PRO A 534 -1.72 -9.53 2.88
CA PRO A 534 -1.06 -10.29 1.82
C PRO A 534 -1.94 -10.53 0.58
N HIS A 535 -3.26 -10.54 0.72
CA HIS A 535 -4.23 -10.62 -0.38
C HIS A 535 -4.82 -9.24 -0.76
N HIS A 536 -4.14 -8.17 -0.37
CA HIS A 536 -4.56 -6.77 -0.58
C HIS A 536 -5.82 -6.37 0.22
N GLU A 537 -6.05 -6.99 1.36
CA GLU A 537 -7.06 -6.57 2.32
C GLU A 537 -6.74 -5.16 2.82
N LYS A 538 -7.72 -4.27 2.70
CA LYS A 538 -7.54 -2.87 3.06
C LYS A 538 -7.61 -2.69 4.56
N GLU A 539 -6.52 -2.24 5.15
CA GLU A 539 -6.40 -1.93 6.57
C GLU A 539 -6.62 -0.44 6.85
N GLY A 540 -6.59 -0.05 8.12
CA GLY A 540 -6.86 1.33 8.51
C GLY A 540 -5.90 2.35 7.89
N SER A 541 -4.63 1.99 7.73
CA SER A 541 -3.62 2.84 7.10
C SER A 541 -3.95 3.19 5.64
N TYR A 542 -4.56 2.27 4.89
CA TYR A 542 -5.03 2.52 3.53
C TYR A 542 -5.94 3.76 3.45
N PHE A 543 -6.91 3.86 4.37
CA PHE A 543 -7.89 4.95 4.38
C PHE A 543 -7.28 6.25 4.88
N THR A 544 -6.38 6.17 5.85
CA THR A 544 -5.61 7.34 6.33
C THR A 544 -4.80 7.95 5.20
N ILE A 545 -4.03 7.14 4.47
CA ILE A 545 -3.23 7.57 3.33
C ILE A 545 -4.11 8.18 2.24
N LYS A 546 -5.21 7.50 1.91
CA LYS A 546 -6.17 7.96 0.90
C LYS A 546 -6.70 9.36 1.22
N GLN A 547 -7.00 9.66 2.48
CA GLN A 547 -7.45 10.98 2.90
C GLN A 547 -6.32 12.01 2.89
N VAL A 548 -5.20 11.72 3.54
CA VAL A 548 -4.08 12.66 3.70
C VAL A 548 -3.49 13.06 2.33
N TRP A 549 -3.40 12.12 1.42
CA TRP A 549 -2.87 12.34 0.07
C TRP A 549 -3.93 12.63 -0.99
N CYS A 550 -5.18 12.80 -0.59
CA CYS A 550 -6.22 13.24 -1.53
C CYS A 550 -5.83 14.57 -2.19
N PRO A 551 -5.86 14.65 -3.52
CA PRO A 551 -5.45 15.87 -4.21
C PRO A 551 -6.45 17.03 -4.08
N ILE A 552 -7.66 16.75 -3.61
CA ILE A 552 -8.64 17.77 -3.24
C ILE A 552 -8.87 17.69 -1.74
N GLN A 553 -8.54 18.72 -0.99
CA GLN A 553 -8.75 18.77 0.45
C GLN A 553 -9.89 19.69 0.82
N ILE A 554 -10.75 19.25 1.72
CA ILE A 554 -11.77 20.09 2.34
C ILE A 554 -11.17 20.68 3.61
N MET A 555 -11.04 22.00 3.66
CA MET A 555 -10.37 22.73 4.74
C MET A 555 -11.36 23.20 5.83
N THR A 556 -12.39 22.40 6.06
CA THR A 556 -13.44 22.64 7.04
C THR A 556 -13.41 21.50 8.05
N ASP A 557 -13.18 21.83 9.32
CA ASP A 557 -12.99 20.81 10.37
C ASP A 557 -14.32 20.29 10.92
N SER A 558 -15.34 21.16 11.03
CA SER A 558 -16.65 20.82 11.55
C SER A 558 -17.76 21.64 10.90
N LEU A 559 -18.96 21.10 10.90
CA LEU A 559 -20.17 21.75 10.45
C LEU A 559 -21.24 21.70 11.57
N ASP A 560 -22.29 22.50 11.43
CA ASP A 560 -23.46 22.49 12.29
C ASP A 560 -24.77 22.61 11.51
N SER A 561 -25.89 22.67 12.19
CA SER A 561 -27.22 22.76 11.58
C SER A 561 -27.47 24.05 10.80
N GLN A 562 -26.62 25.08 10.98
CA GLN A 562 -26.70 26.36 10.27
C GLN A 562 -25.81 26.41 9.02
N PHE A 563 -25.24 25.29 8.62
CA PHE A 563 -24.34 25.21 7.47
C PHE A 563 -24.98 25.78 6.20
N ASP A 564 -24.37 26.84 5.67
CA ASP A 564 -24.86 27.63 4.52
C ASP A 564 -24.54 27.03 3.13
N GLY A 565 -23.85 25.90 3.10
CA GLY A 565 -23.45 25.22 1.87
C GLY A 565 -22.08 25.60 1.34
N LYS A 566 -21.28 26.42 2.05
CA LYS A 566 -19.96 26.86 1.59
C LYS A 566 -18.84 26.08 2.28
N LEU A 567 -17.98 25.46 1.48
CA LEU A 567 -16.83 24.71 1.93
C LEU A 567 -15.54 25.28 1.33
N LYS A 568 -14.54 25.52 2.15
CA LYS A 568 -13.20 25.88 1.69
C LYS A 568 -12.52 24.63 1.15
N ILE A 569 -11.96 24.70 -0.04
CA ILE A 569 -11.21 23.59 -0.66
C ILE A 569 -9.83 24.04 -1.13
N GLU A 570 -8.88 23.14 -1.08
CA GLU A 570 -7.52 23.29 -1.58
C GLU A 570 -7.29 22.26 -2.68
N ASN A 571 -6.81 22.71 -3.84
CA ASN A 571 -6.41 21.84 -4.93
C ASN A 571 -4.90 21.52 -4.79
N ARG A 572 -4.58 20.28 -4.45
CA ARG A 572 -3.21 19.76 -4.28
C ARG A 572 -2.73 18.91 -5.47
N TYR A 573 -3.43 18.98 -6.62
CA TYR A 573 -2.89 18.45 -7.87
C TYR A 573 -1.68 19.27 -8.32
N ASP A 574 -0.75 18.62 -9.02
CA ASP A 574 0.41 19.29 -9.59
C ASP A 574 0.12 19.90 -10.97
N PHE A 575 -0.82 19.32 -11.72
CA PHE A 575 -1.17 19.72 -13.09
C PHE A 575 -2.64 20.02 -13.28
N LEU A 576 -3.54 19.22 -12.68
CA LEU A 576 -4.96 19.29 -12.94
C LEU A 576 -5.66 20.42 -12.18
N ASN A 577 -6.61 21.06 -12.86
CA ASN A 577 -7.55 21.99 -12.24
C ASN A 577 -8.62 21.19 -11.46
N ALA A 578 -9.04 21.71 -10.31
CA ALA A 578 -10.07 21.05 -9.48
C ALA A 578 -11.43 20.92 -10.20
N ASN A 579 -11.73 21.75 -11.21
CA ASN A 579 -12.95 21.64 -12.01
C ASN A 579 -13.00 20.38 -12.88
N THR A 580 -11.91 19.62 -12.98
CA THR A 580 -11.91 18.28 -13.57
C THR A 580 -12.54 17.23 -12.66
N CYS A 581 -12.71 17.53 -11.36
CA CYS A 581 -13.34 16.68 -10.38
C CYS A 581 -14.84 16.96 -10.27
N ARG A 582 -15.57 15.92 -9.87
CA ARG A 582 -17.00 15.99 -9.60
C ARG A 582 -17.26 15.78 -8.12
N PHE A 583 -18.20 16.53 -7.55
CA PHE A 583 -18.60 16.41 -6.16
C PHE A 583 -20.02 15.90 -6.05
N THR A 584 -20.20 14.83 -5.29
CA THR A 584 -21.53 14.29 -4.95
C THR A 584 -21.79 14.53 -3.47
N TYR A 585 -22.85 15.25 -3.15
CA TYR A 585 -23.27 15.49 -1.77
C TYR A 585 -24.48 14.63 -1.42
N LYS A 586 -24.55 14.16 -0.16
CA LYS A 586 -25.70 13.49 0.44
C LYS A 586 -25.95 14.09 1.82
N TYR A 587 -27.09 14.72 2.01
CA TYR A 587 -27.62 15.04 3.32
C TYR A 587 -28.36 13.81 3.82
N VAL A 588 -27.97 13.29 4.96
CA VAL A 588 -28.48 12.03 5.50
C VAL A 588 -29.02 12.22 6.92
N GLN A 589 -29.98 11.38 7.27
CA GLN A 589 -30.40 11.15 8.64
C GLN A 589 -29.74 9.84 9.11
N LEU A 590 -28.85 9.96 10.08
CA LEU A 590 -28.26 8.82 10.79
C LEU A 590 -29.33 8.24 11.73
N PRO A 591 -29.43 6.91 11.85
CA PRO A 591 -30.45 6.27 12.67
C PRO A 591 -30.26 6.52 14.16
N SER A 592 -31.34 6.50 14.92
CA SER A 592 -31.29 6.42 16.38
C SER A 592 -30.82 5.04 16.82
N VAL A 593 -30.45 4.90 18.10
CA VAL A 593 -30.01 3.62 18.67
C VAL A 593 -31.08 2.50 18.61
N THR A 594 -32.36 2.88 18.53
CA THR A 594 -33.49 1.95 18.44
C THR A 594 -33.84 1.56 17.00
N ASP A 595 -33.32 2.30 16.02
CA ASP A 595 -33.58 2.03 14.61
C ASP A 595 -32.65 0.92 14.10
N LYS A 596 -33.23 -0.10 13.49
CA LYS A 596 -32.48 -1.20 12.89
C LYS A 596 -31.98 -0.90 11.46
N GLY A 597 -32.44 0.20 10.86
CA GLY A 597 -32.10 0.60 9.50
C GLY A 597 -30.70 1.25 9.38
N GLY A 598 -30.26 1.46 8.14
CA GLY A 598 -29.07 2.25 7.82
C GLY A 598 -29.34 3.75 7.74
N MET A 599 -28.40 4.49 7.17
CA MET A 599 -28.55 5.92 6.87
C MET A 599 -29.70 6.17 5.89
N LYS A 600 -30.52 7.15 6.16
CA LYS A 600 -31.58 7.59 5.25
C LYS A 600 -31.14 8.82 4.48
N VAL A 601 -31.08 8.73 3.16
CA VAL A 601 -30.76 9.89 2.31
C VAL A 601 -31.96 10.83 2.28
N MET A 602 -31.78 12.07 2.71
CA MET A 602 -32.81 13.14 2.74
C MET A 602 -32.76 13.99 1.48
N LYS A 603 -31.52 14.27 1.01
CA LYS A 603 -31.29 15.00 -0.25
C LYS A 603 -29.91 14.61 -0.77
N GLN A 604 -29.79 14.47 -2.07
CA GLN A 604 -28.50 14.25 -2.75
C GLN A 604 -28.44 14.97 -4.07
N GLY A 605 -27.24 15.16 -4.58
CA GLY A 605 -27.02 15.74 -5.90
C GLY A 605 -25.53 15.86 -6.20
N GLU A 606 -25.25 16.37 -7.39
CA GLU A 606 -23.91 16.67 -7.85
C GLU A 606 -23.73 18.18 -7.98
N VAL A 607 -22.50 18.63 -7.77
CA VAL A 607 -22.08 20.00 -8.02
C VAL A 607 -20.73 19.99 -8.74
N ASN A 608 -20.57 20.95 -9.66
CA ASN A 608 -19.29 21.17 -10.31
C ASN A 608 -18.37 21.97 -9.40
N CYS A 609 -17.10 21.61 -9.40
CA CYS A 609 -16.08 22.41 -8.74
C CYS A 609 -15.85 23.72 -9.53
N PRO A 610 -15.62 24.84 -8.86
CA PRO A 610 -15.19 26.06 -9.50
C PRO A 610 -13.81 25.91 -10.13
N ASP A 611 -13.42 26.89 -10.96
CA ASP A 611 -12.10 26.97 -11.54
C ASP A 611 -11.04 27.28 -10.46
N ILE A 612 -10.35 26.23 -10.00
CA ILE A 612 -9.27 26.33 -9.01
C ILE A 612 -8.05 25.63 -9.61
N PRO A 613 -7.04 26.39 -10.02
CA PRO A 613 -5.84 25.84 -10.64
C PRO A 613 -5.07 24.94 -9.66
N ALA A 614 -4.16 24.14 -10.20
CA ALA A 614 -3.23 23.35 -9.39
C ALA A 614 -2.54 24.23 -8.33
N HIS A 615 -2.42 23.72 -7.10
CA HIS A 615 -1.93 24.42 -5.91
C HIS A 615 -2.74 25.66 -5.49
N GLY A 616 -3.95 25.82 -6.01
CA GLY A 616 -4.87 26.91 -5.66
C GLY A 616 -5.85 26.52 -4.56
N ALA A 617 -6.56 27.52 -4.04
CA ALA A 617 -7.65 27.33 -3.08
C ALA A 617 -8.88 28.12 -3.51
N GLY A 618 -10.05 27.68 -3.07
CA GLY A 618 -11.31 28.31 -3.40
C GLY A 618 -12.47 27.87 -2.52
N THR A 619 -13.68 28.17 -2.95
CA THR A 619 -14.90 27.82 -2.22
C THR A 619 -15.80 26.96 -3.11
N LEU A 620 -16.11 25.76 -2.63
CA LEU A 620 -17.16 24.91 -3.19
C LEU A 620 -18.49 25.33 -2.58
N THR A 621 -19.50 25.50 -3.40
CA THR A 621 -20.86 25.77 -2.93
C THR A 621 -21.77 24.60 -3.25
N ILE A 622 -22.36 24.01 -2.22
CA ILE A 622 -23.38 22.97 -2.31
C ILE A 622 -24.71 23.54 -1.77
N PRO A 623 -25.87 22.95 -2.07
CA PRO A 623 -27.11 23.40 -1.46
C PRO A 623 -27.04 23.32 0.06
N ALA A 624 -27.62 24.27 0.76
CA ALA A 624 -27.70 24.31 2.22
C ALA A 624 -28.35 23.04 2.81
N ALA A 625 -28.07 22.81 4.09
CA ALA A 625 -28.59 21.67 4.84
C ALA A 625 -30.13 21.64 4.82
N VAL A 626 -30.70 20.44 4.80
CA VAL A 626 -32.16 20.24 4.79
C VAL A 626 -32.64 19.80 6.17
N LYS A 627 -33.84 20.24 6.53
CA LYS A 627 -34.48 19.90 7.80
C LYS A 627 -34.56 18.37 7.99
N GLY A 628 -34.07 17.89 9.14
CA GLY A 628 -34.08 16.48 9.51
C GLY A 628 -32.85 15.71 9.07
N ALA A 629 -31.92 16.30 8.30
CA ALA A 629 -30.62 15.75 8.08
C ALA A 629 -29.71 16.07 9.28
N ASN A 630 -28.97 15.11 9.77
CA ASN A 630 -28.02 15.29 10.86
C ASN A 630 -26.57 14.99 10.44
N ALA A 631 -26.33 14.63 9.17
CA ALA A 631 -25.00 14.52 8.63
C ALA A 631 -24.94 14.86 7.14
N LEU A 632 -23.75 15.26 6.68
CA LEU A 632 -23.37 15.49 5.29
C LEU A 632 -22.28 14.50 4.90
N MET A 633 -22.45 13.82 3.77
CA MET A 633 -21.43 13.05 3.07
C MET A 633 -21.08 13.76 1.77
N LEU A 634 -19.81 14.07 1.55
CA LEU A 634 -19.31 14.76 0.37
C LEU A 634 -18.23 13.91 -0.30
N THR A 635 -18.56 13.27 -1.41
CA THR A 635 -17.64 12.43 -2.19
C THR A 635 -17.06 13.21 -3.36
N VAL A 636 -15.76 13.14 -3.53
CA VAL A 636 -15.03 13.70 -4.67
C VAL A 636 -14.56 12.56 -5.56
N THR A 637 -14.87 12.68 -6.86
CA THR A 637 -14.41 11.74 -7.88
C THR A 637 -13.54 12.45 -8.91
N ASP A 638 -12.51 11.76 -9.42
CA ASP A 638 -11.68 12.27 -10.51
C ASP A 638 -12.43 12.22 -11.86
N LYS A 639 -11.77 12.69 -12.92
CA LYS A 639 -12.34 12.70 -14.28
C LYS A 639 -12.56 11.30 -14.87
N GLN A 640 -11.92 10.27 -14.30
CA GLN A 640 -12.10 8.86 -14.68
C GLN A 640 -13.24 8.21 -13.90
N GLY A 641 -13.79 8.86 -12.89
CA GLY A 641 -14.85 8.35 -12.03
C GLY A 641 -14.35 7.58 -10.81
N ASN A 642 -13.06 7.65 -10.48
CA ASN A 642 -12.52 7.04 -9.27
C ASN A 642 -12.81 7.92 -8.06
N ASP A 643 -13.29 7.31 -6.97
CA ASP A 643 -13.49 8.01 -5.71
C ASP A 643 -12.15 8.38 -5.07
N LEU A 644 -11.87 9.68 -5.00
CA LEU A 644 -10.68 10.21 -4.32
C LEU A 644 -10.83 10.11 -2.80
N PHE A 645 -11.92 10.64 -2.26
CA PHE A 645 -12.29 10.49 -0.85
C PHE A 645 -13.73 10.95 -0.60
N THR A 646 -14.31 10.51 0.53
CA THR A 646 -15.59 10.99 1.05
C THR A 646 -15.38 11.64 2.40
N TRP A 647 -15.60 12.94 2.50
CA TRP A 647 -15.68 13.66 3.78
C TRP A 647 -17.06 13.51 4.38
N SER A 648 -17.10 13.33 5.68
CA SER A 648 -18.36 13.18 6.43
C SER A 648 -18.39 14.12 7.61
N TYR A 649 -19.50 14.82 7.80
CA TYR A 649 -19.66 15.84 8.83
C TYR A 649 -20.96 15.62 9.58
N LYS A 650 -20.90 15.70 10.91
CA LYS A 650 -22.08 15.84 11.74
C LYS A 650 -22.64 17.26 11.57
N LEU A 651 -23.95 17.40 11.39
CA LEU A 651 -24.65 18.67 11.29
C LEU A 651 -25.51 18.94 12.53
N ASP A 652 -26.07 17.89 13.10
CA ASP A 652 -26.96 17.97 14.26
C ASP A 652 -26.84 16.67 15.08
N ASP A 653 -27.38 16.68 16.27
CA ASP A 653 -27.33 15.55 17.17
C ASP A 653 -28.11 14.35 16.64
N VAL A 654 -27.54 13.17 16.82
CA VAL A 654 -28.17 11.90 16.52
C VAL A 654 -29.03 11.49 17.70
N ALA A 655 -30.28 11.11 17.43
CA ALA A 655 -31.17 10.69 18.49
C ALA A 655 -30.63 9.50 19.28
N GLY A 656 -30.35 9.71 20.56
CA GLY A 656 -29.91 8.71 21.51
C GLY A 656 -31.06 8.01 22.24
N LEU A 657 -30.70 7.26 23.28
CA LEU A 657 -31.67 6.69 24.21
C LEU A 657 -32.40 7.81 24.94
N GLN A 658 -33.69 7.76 24.86
CA GLN A 658 -34.56 8.66 25.64
C GLN A 658 -34.95 7.97 26.95
N GLN A 659 -34.79 8.65 28.07
CA GLN A 659 -35.34 8.19 29.34
C GLN A 659 -36.87 8.34 29.31
N VAL A 660 -37.55 7.23 29.49
CA VAL A 660 -39.00 7.22 29.49
C VAL A 660 -39.54 7.38 30.91
N SER A 661 -40.14 8.52 31.19
CA SER A 661 -40.70 8.84 32.52
C SER A 661 -42.03 8.12 32.82
N ALA A 662 -42.62 7.42 31.82
CA ALA A 662 -43.83 6.62 32.00
C ALA A 662 -43.49 5.26 32.61
N GLY A 663 -44.22 4.81 33.60
CA GLY A 663 -44.06 3.55 34.28
C GLY A 663 -44.01 3.69 35.80
N ASN A 664 -43.76 2.57 36.46
CA ASN A 664 -43.62 2.58 37.92
C ASN A 664 -42.31 3.24 38.31
N LYS A 665 -42.33 4.15 39.25
CA LYS A 665 -41.14 4.79 39.81
C LYS A 665 -40.15 3.74 40.28
N PRO A 666 -38.85 3.89 39.99
CA PRO A 666 -37.85 3.00 40.52
C PRO A 666 -37.87 2.91 42.02
N SER A 667 -37.65 1.75 42.60
CA SER A 667 -37.49 1.54 44.01
C SER A 667 -36.04 1.25 44.35
N TYR A 668 -35.61 1.60 45.55
CA TYR A 668 -34.25 1.28 45.98
C TYR A 668 -34.21 0.68 47.35
N LYS A 669 -33.20 -0.10 47.64
CA LYS A 669 -32.93 -0.76 48.92
C LYS A 669 -31.43 -0.69 49.21
N GLU A 670 -31.11 -0.23 50.41
CA GLU A 670 -29.76 -0.18 50.91
C GLU A 670 -29.52 -1.27 51.96
N THR A 671 -28.40 -1.91 51.88
CA THR A 671 -27.91 -2.94 52.82
C THR A 671 -26.46 -2.62 53.19
N ALA A 672 -25.86 -3.37 54.10
CA ALA A 672 -24.45 -3.16 54.50
C ALA A 672 -23.47 -3.37 53.30
N ASP A 673 -23.84 -4.24 52.36
CA ASP A 673 -22.96 -4.65 51.26
C ASP A 673 -23.26 -3.93 49.94
N ALA A 674 -24.52 -3.56 49.72
CA ALA A 674 -24.98 -3.05 48.43
C ALA A 674 -26.15 -2.07 48.52
N LEU A 675 -26.17 -1.12 47.56
CA LEU A 675 -27.35 -0.37 47.20
C LEU A 675 -27.93 -1.01 45.94
N THR A 676 -29.18 -1.37 45.92
CA THR A 676 -29.91 -1.88 44.75
C THR A 676 -30.98 -0.91 44.32
N VAL A 677 -31.16 -0.79 42.96
CA VAL A 677 -32.25 -0.01 42.39
C VAL A 677 -33.00 -0.87 41.40
N ASP A 678 -34.30 -1.04 41.60
CA ASP A 678 -35.18 -1.78 40.70
C ASP A 678 -35.94 -0.81 39.79
N ALA A 679 -35.81 -0.99 38.47
CA ALA A 679 -36.43 -0.14 37.46
C ALA A 679 -36.67 -0.93 36.17
N GLY A 680 -37.87 -0.88 35.62
CA GLY A 680 -38.20 -1.45 34.32
C GLY A 680 -37.85 -2.93 34.16
N GLY A 681 -37.98 -3.75 35.24
CA GLY A 681 -37.61 -5.16 35.25
C GLY A 681 -36.11 -5.43 35.34
N ARG A 682 -35.32 -4.44 35.71
CA ARG A 682 -33.86 -4.49 35.92
C ARG A 682 -33.52 -4.16 37.35
N THR A 683 -32.57 -4.87 37.95
CA THR A 683 -31.99 -4.56 39.25
C THR A 683 -30.52 -4.13 39.06
N PHE A 684 -30.24 -2.89 39.33
CA PHE A 684 -28.88 -2.30 39.37
C PHE A 684 -28.32 -2.56 40.76
N THR A 685 -27.10 -3.14 40.83
CA THR A 685 -26.42 -3.44 42.09
C THR A 685 -25.14 -2.65 42.23
N PHE A 686 -25.10 -1.70 43.14
CA PHE A 686 -23.94 -0.86 43.49
C PHE A 686 -23.31 -1.37 44.81
N SER A 687 -22.00 -1.41 44.85
CA SER A 687 -21.24 -1.89 46.02
C SER A 687 -21.05 -0.79 47.02
N GLN A 688 -21.34 -1.06 48.29
CA GLN A 688 -21.07 -0.18 49.44
C GLN A 688 -19.55 -0.04 49.74
N LYS A 689 -18.73 -0.94 49.17
CA LYS A 689 -17.29 -0.88 49.37
C LYS A 689 -16.62 0.20 48.56
N ASP A 690 -17.03 0.37 47.29
CA ASP A 690 -16.32 1.19 46.32
C ASP A 690 -17.23 2.08 45.45
N GLY A 691 -18.56 2.08 45.69
CA GLY A 691 -19.51 2.93 44.96
C GLY A 691 -19.77 2.55 43.52
N GLN A 692 -19.22 1.44 43.04
CA GLN A 692 -19.27 1.02 41.64
C GLN A 692 -20.46 0.13 41.36
N LEU A 693 -20.98 0.22 40.12
CA LEU A 693 -21.97 -0.71 39.60
C LEU A 693 -21.29 -2.08 39.36
N LYS A 694 -21.82 -3.13 40.00
CA LYS A 694 -21.28 -4.51 39.88
C LYS A 694 -22.00 -5.34 38.84
N GLY A 695 -23.22 -4.99 38.50
CA GLY A 695 -24.00 -5.67 37.48
C GLY A 695 -25.44 -5.23 37.42
N VAL A 696 -26.10 -5.63 36.35
CA VAL A 696 -27.52 -5.36 36.11
C VAL A 696 -28.22 -6.70 35.88
N LYS A 697 -29.10 -7.07 36.81
CA LYS A 697 -29.90 -8.31 36.72
C LYS A 697 -31.18 -8.05 35.90
N ILE A 698 -31.48 -8.94 34.97
CA ILE A 698 -32.64 -8.90 34.08
C ILE A 698 -33.27 -10.29 34.10
N GLY A 699 -34.36 -10.47 34.84
CA GLY A 699 -34.93 -11.79 35.07
C GLY A 699 -33.95 -12.72 35.75
N SER A 700 -33.58 -13.83 35.14
CA SER A 700 -32.57 -14.79 35.63
C SER A 700 -31.13 -14.48 35.19
N ARG A 701 -30.92 -13.53 34.25
CA ARG A 701 -29.59 -13.16 33.71
C ARG A 701 -28.99 -11.99 34.48
N THR A 702 -27.67 -11.91 34.50
CA THR A 702 -26.94 -10.73 35.00
C THR A 702 -25.91 -10.32 33.99
N ILE A 703 -25.94 -9.07 33.58
CA ILE A 703 -24.86 -8.42 32.83
C ILE A 703 -23.84 -7.93 33.85
N SER A 704 -22.67 -8.56 33.86
CA SER A 704 -21.62 -8.29 34.84
C SER A 704 -20.75 -7.13 34.39
N LEU A 705 -21.14 -5.90 34.81
CA LEU A 705 -20.27 -4.72 34.67
C LEU A 705 -19.40 -4.60 35.92
N THR A 706 -18.41 -5.48 36.06
CA THR A 706 -17.54 -5.48 37.22
C THR A 706 -16.73 -4.19 37.33
N ASN A 707 -16.73 -3.54 38.47
CA ASN A 707 -15.83 -2.44 38.83
C ASN A 707 -15.90 -1.19 37.91
N GLY A 708 -17.09 -0.58 37.78
CA GLY A 708 -17.19 0.69 37.05
C GLY A 708 -18.37 1.57 37.47
N PRO A 709 -18.34 2.85 37.06
CA PRO A 709 -17.24 3.54 36.41
C PRO A 709 -16.07 3.83 37.38
N ARG A 710 -14.84 3.74 36.84
CA ARG A 710 -13.64 4.12 37.62
C ARG A 710 -12.64 4.84 36.71
N PHE A 711 -11.86 5.72 37.36
CA PHE A 711 -10.79 6.45 36.67
C PHE A 711 -9.65 5.49 36.24
N ILE A 712 -9.07 5.78 35.13
CA ILE A 712 -7.84 5.16 34.65
C ILE A 712 -6.98 6.16 33.90
N ALA A 713 -5.70 6.19 34.22
CA ALA A 713 -4.70 6.93 33.47
C ALA A 713 -3.39 6.14 33.42
N ALA A 714 -2.65 6.27 32.36
CA ALA A 714 -1.36 5.62 32.20
C ALA A 714 -0.40 6.45 31.34
N LYS A 715 0.88 6.31 31.66
CA LYS A 715 2.00 6.83 30.88
C LYS A 715 2.86 5.66 30.42
N ARG A 716 3.17 5.63 29.16
CA ARG A 716 4.05 4.62 28.58
C ARG A 716 5.52 4.95 28.84
N SER A 717 6.32 3.95 29.15
CA SER A 717 7.78 4.06 29.13
C SER A 717 8.31 3.95 27.69
N ASP A 718 9.52 4.48 27.49
CA ASP A 718 10.20 4.37 26.19
C ASP A 718 10.43 2.91 25.82
N ARG A 719 10.34 2.63 24.52
CA ARG A 719 10.53 1.29 23.98
C ARG A 719 11.65 1.31 22.97
N SER A 720 12.67 0.45 23.16
CA SER A 720 13.75 0.32 22.20
C SER A 720 13.32 -0.49 20.96
N MET A 721 13.97 -0.20 19.84
CA MET A 721 13.80 -0.89 18.57
C MET A 721 14.10 -2.38 18.68
N ASP A 722 15.09 -2.75 19.47
CA ASP A 722 15.58 -4.14 19.62
C ASP A 722 14.51 -5.10 20.14
N GLN A 723 13.51 -4.60 20.81
CA GLN A 723 12.39 -5.42 21.31
C GLN A 723 11.48 -5.99 20.21
N PHE A 724 11.59 -5.49 18.96
CA PHE A 724 10.85 -6.02 17.82
C PHE A 724 11.55 -7.16 17.11
N TYR A 725 12.87 -7.12 17.10
CA TYR A 725 13.67 -7.93 16.20
C TYR A 725 14.21 -9.19 16.82
N ASN A 726 14.33 -9.22 18.14
CA ASN A 726 14.90 -10.34 18.88
C ASN A 726 13.82 -11.07 19.70
N HIS A 727 12.88 -11.72 19.03
CA HIS A 727 11.87 -12.55 19.68
C HIS A 727 12.46 -13.66 20.55
N ASP A 728 13.65 -14.13 20.17
CA ASP A 728 14.36 -15.21 20.88
C ASP A 728 15.39 -14.70 21.91
N ASP A 729 15.54 -13.38 22.03
CA ASP A 729 16.49 -12.79 22.97
C ASP A 729 15.86 -12.64 24.36
N LYS A 730 16.25 -13.49 25.29
CA LYS A 730 15.82 -13.44 26.69
C LYS A 730 16.18 -12.12 27.40
N GLU A 731 17.18 -11.39 26.91
CA GLU A 731 17.49 -10.04 27.43
C GLU A 731 16.51 -8.98 26.89
N ALA A 732 16.01 -9.14 25.67
CA ALA A 732 14.96 -8.29 25.14
C ALA A 732 13.63 -8.47 25.90
N GLU A 733 13.35 -9.68 26.39
CA GLU A 733 12.21 -9.92 27.29
C GLU A 733 12.25 -9.06 28.56
N LYS A 734 13.43 -8.80 29.09
CA LYS A 734 13.62 -7.98 30.30
C LYS A 734 13.41 -6.47 30.02
N LYS A 735 13.51 -6.04 28.76
CA LYS A 735 13.36 -4.64 28.33
C LYS A 735 11.95 -4.33 27.80
N LYS A 736 10.97 -5.17 28.11
CA LYS A 736 9.57 -4.98 27.67
C LYS A 736 9.08 -3.59 28.03
N THR A 737 8.46 -2.94 27.06
CA THR A 737 7.84 -1.62 27.29
C THR A 737 6.82 -1.76 28.41
N GLN A 738 7.02 -0.99 29.45
CA GLN A 738 6.12 -0.93 30.59
C GLN A 738 5.31 0.35 30.52
N TYR A 739 4.23 0.37 31.25
CA TYR A 739 3.48 1.58 31.49
C TYR A 739 3.37 1.81 33.00
N THR A 740 3.30 3.08 33.39
CA THR A 740 2.98 3.47 34.75
C THR A 740 1.49 3.80 34.78
N THR A 741 0.72 3.05 35.58
CA THR A 741 -0.67 3.39 35.86
C THR A 741 -0.69 4.38 37.01
N PHE A 742 -1.45 5.44 36.85
CA PHE A 742 -1.76 6.36 37.94
C PHE A 742 -2.95 5.80 38.71
N GLU A 743 -2.70 5.30 39.90
CA GLU A 743 -3.75 4.76 40.77
C GLU A 743 -4.62 5.89 41.30
N ASP A 744 -5.93 5.64 41.29
CA ASP A 744 -6.88 6.47 41.98
C ASP A 744 -6.88 6.06 43.46
N ALA A 745 -6.18 6.82 44.30
CA ALA A 745 -6.19 6.64 45.75
C ALA A 745 -7.50 7.11 46.40
N GLY A 746 -8.56 7.35 45.62
CA GLY A 746 -9.84 7.82 46.08
C GLY A 746 -10.55 6.84 46.98
N CYS A 747 -11.20 7.40 48.00
CA CYS A 747 -12.03 6.64 48.90
C CYS A 747 -13.50 6.91 48.62
N PHE A 748 -14.28 5.89 48.40
CA PHE A 748 -15.73 5.99 48.35
C PHE A 748 -16.22 6.44 49.74
N THR A 749 -17.06 7.50 49.75
CA THR A 749 -17.54 8.09 51.00
C THR A 749 -19.02 7.81 51.29
N GLY A 750 -19.72 7.22 50.35
CA GLY A 750 -21.11 6.82 50.48
C GLY A 750 -21.98 7.28 49.32
N PHE A 751 -23.18 6.74 49.30
CA PHE A 751 -24.22 7.15 48.34
C PHE A 751 -25.07 8.29 48.94
N SER A 752 -25.49 9.20 48.06
CA SER A 752 -26.68 10.02 48.29
C SER A 752 -27.74 9.57 47.27
N VAL A 753 -28.92 9.23 47.80
CA VAL A 753 -30.05 8.80 46.96
C VAL A 753 -31.15 9.87 47.11
N ARG A 754 -31.64 10.34 45.96
CA ARG A 754 -32.80 11.26 45.90
C ARG A 754 -33.76 10.84 44.79
N GLU A 755 -34.97 11.27 44.97
CA GLU A 755 -36.00 11.15 43.93
C GLU A 755 -36.09 12.46 43.16
N GLU A 756 -36.14 12.38 41.84
CA GLU A 756 -36.25 13.52 40.93
C GLU A 756 -37.32 13.26 39.88
N GLY A 757 -38.49 13.82 40.10
CA GLY A 757 -39.66 13.45 39.30
C GLY A 757 -39.99 11.97 39.48
N ASN A 758 -40.05 11.23 38.36
CA ASN A 758 -40.23 9.76 38.37
C ASN A 758 -38.89 8.98 38.36
N ASN A 759 -37.76 9.63 38.43
CA ASN A 759 -36.45 8.96 38.43
C ASN A 759 -35.91 8.77 39.85
N VAL A 760 -35.02 7.80 40.02
CA VAL A 760 -34.15 7.70 41.20
C VAL A 760 -32.73 8.12 40.77
N VAL A 761 -32.18 9.07 41.54
CA VAL A 761 -30.81 9.58 41.34
C VAL A 761 -29.92 9.06 42.45
N VAL A 762 -28.91 8.29 42.06
CA VAL A 762 -27.87 7.76 42.95
C VAL A 762 -26.57 8.50 42.65
N THR A 763 -26.03 9.17 43.63
CA THR A 763 -24.72 9.82 43.57
C THR A 763 -23.73 9.03 44.40
N ALA A 764 -22.73 8.45 43.74
CA ALA A 764 -21.56 7.89 44.43
C ALA A 764 -20.49 8.98 44.58
N ASN A 765 -20.13 9.28 45.82
CA ASN A 765 -19.19 10.35 46.17
C ASN A 765 -17.84 9.79 46.59
N TYR A 766 -16.78 10.44 46.14
CA TYR A 766 -15.40 10.00 46.42
C TYR A 766 -14.61 11.19 47.02
N LYS A 767 -13.52 10.88 47.70
CA LYS A 767 -12.58 11.86 48.27
C LYS A 767 -11.15 11.34 48.13
N LEU A 768 -10.21 12.26 48.15
CA LEU A 768 -8.75 12.02 48.20
C LEU A 768 -8.13 11.43 46.90
N GLY A 769 -8.89 11.05 45.94
CA GLY A 769 -8.39 10.51 44.64
C GLY A 769 -8.65 11.41 43.46
N CYS A 770 -8.49 10.85 42.29
CA CYS A 770 -8.77 11.54 41.02
C CYS A 770 -10.27 11.56 40.71
N PHE A 771 -10.99 10.48 41.03
CA PHE A 771 -12.42 10.36 40.73
C PHE A 771 -13.27 11.08 41.77
N ASP A 772 -14.09 12.04 41.37
CA ASP A 772 -14.87 12.88 42.27
C ASP A 772 -16.24 12.29 42.55
N GLN A 773 -17.00 12.01 41.50
CA GLN A 773 -18.36 11.48 41.63
C GLN A 773 -18.85 10.77 40.37
N ALA A 774 -19.84 9.89 40.55
CA ALA A 774 -20.70 9.34 39.51
C ALA A 774 -22.16 9.55 39.89
N VAL A 775 -22.89 10.25 39.05
CA VAL A 775 -24.33 10.57 39.25
C VAL A 775 -25.13 9.69 38.27
N TRP A 776 -25.86 8.73 38.82
CA TRP A 776 -26.73 7.83 38.08
C TRP A 776 -28.18 8.31 38.18
N THR A 777 -28.77 8.65 37.05
CA THR A 777 -30.19 8.95 36.92
C THR A 777 -30.90 7.77 36.31
N ILE A 778 -31.63 6.99 37.08
CA ILE A 778 -32.29 5.75 36.64
C ILE A 778 -33.77 6.03 36.44
N ALA A 779 -34.23 5.84 35.20
CA ALA A 779 -35.58 6.09 34.77
C ALA A 779 -36.52 4.88 34.99
N PRO A 780 -37.85 5.05 35.00
CA PRO A 780 -38.84 3.98 35.17
C PRO A 780 -38.71 2.84 34.18
N ASP A 781 -38.25 3.08 32.98
CA ASP A 781 -38.03 2.07 31.93
C ASP A 781 -36.69 1.28 32.10
N GLY A 782 -35.91 1.61 33.12
CA GLY A 782 -34.60 1.00 33.38
C GLY A 782 -33.46 1.57 32.51
N THR A 783 -33.67 2.69 31.82
CA THR A 783 -32.60 3.46 31.16
C THR A 783 -31.83 4.23 32.26
N ALA A 784 -30.50 4.14 32.23
CA ALA A 784 -29.65 4.79 33.23
C ALA A 784 -28.74 5.81 32.57
N ALA A 785 -28.88 7.09 32.92
CA ALA A 785 -27.91 8.13 32.55
C ALA A 785 -26.82 8.20 33.61
N ILE A 786 -25.60 8.46 33.23
CA ILE A 786 -24.43 8.62 34.10
C ILE A 786 -23.73 9.92 33.73
N ASP A 787 -23.56 10.79 34.73
CA ASP A 787 -22.66 11.91 34.66
C ASP A 787 -21.52 11.65 35.63
N PHE A 788 -20.26 11.77 35.17
CA PHE A 788 -19.10 11.50 35.99
C PHE A 788 -18.08 12.64 35.87
N THR A 789 -17.36 12.89 36.96
CA THR A 789 -16.29 13.87 37.01
C THR A 789 -15.04 13.32 37.70
N TYR A 790 -13.88 13.78 37.22
CA TYR A 790 -12.58 13.47 37.81
C TYR A 790 -11.61 14.62 37.60
N ASN A 791 -10.61 14.72 38.48
CA ASN A 791 -9.54 15.72 38.43
C ASN A 791 -8.21 15.00 38.24
N PHE A 792 -7.38 15.49 37.31
CA PHE A 792 -6.05 14.93 37.13
C PHE A 792 -5.08 16.02 36.67
N SER A 793 -3.85 15.94 37.19
CA SER A 793 -2.72 16.76 36.73
C SER A 793 -1.51 15.86 36.51
N GLY A 794 -0.95 15.89 35.31
CA GLY A 794 0.19 15.08 34.92
C GLY A 794 0.28 14.79 33.44
N VAL A 795 1.38 14.17 33.04
CA VAL A 795 1.61 13.73 31.65
C VAL A 795 1.11 12.32 31.46
N VAL A 796 0.24 12.11 30.48
CA VAL A 796 -0.38 10.81 30.20
C VAL A 796 -0.44 10.52 28.70
N ASP A 797 -0.46 9.24 28.36
CA ASP A 797 -0.77 8.75 27.03
C ASP A 797 -2.19 8.16 26.96
N LEU A 798 -2.76 7.80 28.11
CA LEU A 798 -4.10 7.24 28.24
C LEU A 798 -4.78 7.87 29.45
N MET A 799 -6.02 8.36 29.31
CA MET A 799 -6.79 8.87 30.45
C MET A 799 -8.29 8.86 30.17
N GLY A 800 -9.06 8.41 31.13
CA GLY A 800 -10.51 8.42 31.06
C GLY A 800 -11.19 7.60 32.15
N VAL A 801 -12.36 7.06 31.82
CA VAL A 801 -13.20 6.26 32.72
C VAL A 801 -13.54 4.94 32.06
N MET A 802 -13.57 3.86 32.84
CA MET A 802 -13.79 2.53 32.35
C MET A 802 -14.73 1.68 33.23
N PHE A 803 -15.25 0.63 32.60
CA PHE A 803 -15.91 -0.51 33.24
C PHE A 803 -15.13 -1.78 32.87
N ASP A 804 -14.85 -2.61 33.86
CA ASP A 804 -14.15 -3.90 33.68
C ASP A 804 -15.07 -4.94 32.99
N TYR A 805 -15.36 -4.76 31.72
CA TYR A 805 -16.14 -5.73 30.96
C TYR A 805 -15.23 -6.60 30.09
N PRO A 806 -15.28 -7.95 30.21
CA PRO A 806 -14.44 -8.83 29.44
C PRO A 806 -14.74 -8.75 27.93
N GLU A 807 -13.73 -8.45 27.11
CA GLU A 807 -13.86 -8.32 25.68
C GLU A 807 -14.33 -9.60 25.00
N ASP A 808 -13.91 -10.77 25.50
CA ASP A 808 -14.28 -12.09 24.99
C ASP A 808 -15.78 -12.43 25.13
N LYS A 809 -16.49 -11.69 25.95
CA LYS A 809 -17.97 -11.79 26.03
C LYS A 809 -18.69 -10.98 24.96
N VAL A 810 -18.01 -10.06 24.25
CA VAL A 810 -18.62 -9.24 23.17
C VAL A 810 -18.67 -10.07 21.89
N LEU A 811 -19.89 -10.26 21.36
CA LEU A 811 -20.15 -11.06 20.16
C LEU A 811 -20.18 -10.20 18.89
N SER A 812 -20.75 -9.01 18.96
CA SER A 812 -20.79 -8.05 17.87
C SER A 812 -21.04 -6.63 18.38
N LYS A 813 -20.76 -5.65 17.56
CA LYS A 813 -21.06 -4.25 17.82
C LYS A 813 -21.67 -3.56 16.62
N ARG A 814 -22.58 -2.62 16.89
CA ARG A 814 -23.14 -1.70 15.89
C ARG A 814 -23.10 -0.28 16.45
N TRP A 815 -22.63 0.68 15.66
CA TRP A 815 -22.50 2.05 16.16
C TRP A 815 -22.75 3.11 15.08
N VAL A 816 -23.09 4.31 15.52
CA VAL A 816 -23.01 5.54 14.77
C VAL A 816 -21.85 6.36 15.31
N GLY A 817 -20.89 6.62 14.45
CA GLY A 817 -19.63 7.30 14.77
C GLY A 817 -18.66 7.14 13.63
N ASP A 818 -17.41 7.47 13.86
CA ASP A 818 -16.36 7.21 12.89
C ASP A 818 -16.05 5.72 12.81
N GLY A 819 -15.83 5.22 11.59
CA GLY A 819 -15.56 3.83 11.34
C GLY A 819 -15.19 3.57 9.86
N PRO A 820 -15.08 2.28 9.49
CA PRO A 820 -15.24 1.08 10.33
C PRO A 820 -14.03 0.77 11.22
N TYR A 821 -12.90 1.46 11.00
CA TYR A 821 -11.61 1.18 11.63
C TYR A 821 -11.44 1.94 12.94
N ARG A 822 -10.62 1.37 13.83
CA ARG A 822 -10.19 2.00 15.04
C ARG A 822 -9.19 3.11 14.78
N VAL A 823 -9.08 4.04 15.71
CA VAL A 823 -8.15 5.19 15.68
C VAL A 823 -7.19 5.14 16.86
N TRP A 824 -6.04 5.78 16.67
CA TRP A 824 -5.06 6.14 17.69
C TRP A 824 -4.83 7.64 17.65
N GLN A 825 -4.26 8.22 18.69
CA GLN A 825 -4.06 9.67 18.78
C GLN A 825 -3.38 10.28 17.53
N ASN A 826 -2.42 9.57 16.94
CA ASN A 826 -1.66 10.00 15.77
C ASN A 826 -2.15 9.38 14.43
N ARG A 827 -3.33 8.73 14.46
CA ARG A 827 -4.01 8.21 13.27
C ARG A 827 -5.53 8.39 13.42
N LEU A 828 -5.98 9.62 13.27
CA LEU A 828 -7.40 9.99 13.34
C LEU A 828 -8.03 10.12 11.95
N HIS A 829 -7.22 10.26 10.88
CA HIS A 829 -7.70 10.36 9.50
C HIS A 829 -8.07 8.99 8.93
N GLY A 830 -8.98 8.98 7.96
CA GLY A 830 -9.43 7.80 7.22
C GLY A 830 -10.82 7.32 7.59
N PRO A 831 -11.15 7.07 8.87
CA PRO A 831 -12.52 6.73 9.26
C PRO A 831 -13.53 7.82 8.90
N GLN A 832 -14.76 7.40 8.64
CA GLN A 832 -15.85 8.28 8.24
C GLN A 832 -17.03 8.16 9.19
N LEU A 833 -17.70 9.25 9.48
CA LEU A 833 -18.97 9.23 10.22
C LEU A 833 -19.99 8.40 9.45
N GLY A 834 -20.55 7.39 10.10
CA GLY A 834 -21.48 6.48 9.45
C GLY A 834 -22.21 5.57 10.42
N VAL A 835 -22.91 4.60 9.86
CA VAL A 835 -23.51 3.46 10.58
C VAL A 835 -22.65 2.24 10.28
N TRP A 836 -22.07 1.66 11.30
CA TRP A 836 -21.12 0.56 11.17
C TRP A 836 -21.58 -0.64 11.99
N GLU A 837 -21.28 -1.81 11.52
CA GLU A 837 -21.56 -3.07 12.21
C GLU A 837 -20.44 -4.05 11.88
N ASN A 838 -19.91 -4.74 12.88
CA ASN A 838 -19.02 -5.86 12.66
C ASN A 838 -19.19 -6.93 13.75
N GLU A 839 -18.89 -8.16 13.35
CA GLU A 839 -18.82 -9.29 14.26
C GLU A 839 -17.59 -9.15 15.10
N TYR A 840 -17.76 -9.31 16.41
CA TYR A 840 -16.68 -9.20 17.36
C TYR A 840 -15.93 -7.86 17.29
N ASN A 841 -14.87 -7.78 18.02
CA ASN A 841 -14.01 -6.61 18.17
C ASN A 841 -12.70 -6.77 17.42
N ASP A 842 -12.77 -7.34 16.22
CA ASP A 842 -11.58 -7.56 15.42
C ASP A 842 -11.07 -6.22 14.85
N PRO A 843 -9.83 -5.86 15.14
CA PRO A 843 -9.26 -4.61 14.66
C PRO A 843 -8.55 -4.70 13.32
N ILE A 844 -8.19 -5.91 12.85
CA ILE A 844 -7.48 -6.11 11.60
C ILE A 844 -8.29 -6.97 10.65
N PRO A 845 -8.59 -6.47 9.44
CA PRO A 845 -9.38 -7.21 8.46
C PRO A 845 -8.60 -8.27 7.69
N ALA A 846 -7.26 -8.33 7.85
CA ALA A 846 -6.38 -9.25 7.13
C ALA A 846 -6.04 -10.51 7.93
N GLU A 847 -5.10 -11.30 7.43
CA GLU A 847 -4.60 -12.50 8.10
C GLU A 847 -4.13 -12.24 9.54
N SER A 848 -4.44 -13.17 10.42
CA SER A 848 -4.05 -13.07 11.83
C SER A 848 -2.57 -13.32 11.99
N PHE A 849 -1.84 -12.31 12.35
CA PHE A 849 -0.43 -12.40 12.74
C PHE A 849 -0.20 -11.70 14.07
N THR A 850 1.03 -11.70 14.53
CA THR A 850 1.35 -11.09 15.82
C THR A 850 1.10 -9.59 15.81
N TYR A 851 0.37 -9.15 16.81
CA TYR A 851 -0.23 -7.86 16.90
C TYR A 851 0.64 -6.72 17.28
N PRO A 852 0.18 -5.54 16.87
CA PRO A 852 0.68 -4.28 17.40
C PRO A 852 0.54 -4.19 18.92
N GLU A 853 1.07 -3.11 19.43
CA GLU A 853 1.18 -2.82 20.85
C GLU A 853 -0.14 -2.82 21.60
N PHE A 854 -1.23 -2.40 20.95
CA PHE A 854 -2.57 -2.34 21.54
C PHE A 854 -3.63 -2.07 20.46
N LYS A 855 -4.87 -2.38 20.79
CA LYS A 855 -6.02 -2.07 19.95
C LYS A 855 -6.41 -0.60 20.11
N GLY A 856 -6.82 0.04 19.00
CA GLY A 856 -7.30 1.41 18.98
C GLY A 856 -8.71 1.60 19.56
N TYR A 857 -9.23 2.80 19.42
CA TYR A 857 -10.51 3.25 19.95
C TYR A 857 -11.44 3.72 18.83
N PHE A 858 -12.71 4.04 19.17
CA PHE A 858 -13.69 4.59 18.23
C PHE A 858 -13.91 6.08 18.52
N ALA A 859 -13.83 6.90 17.48
CA ALA A 859 -14.03 8.35 17.57
C ALA A 859 -15.47 8.74 17.21
N ASN A 860 -15.87 9.91 17.64
CA ASN A 860 -17.16 10.56 17.32
C ASN A 860 -18.40 9.69 17.52
N VAL A 861 -18.30 8.70 18.43
CA VAL A 861 -19.38 7.75 18.70
C VAL A 861 -20.57 8.51 19.31
N GLN A 862 -21.70 8.48 18.61
CA GLN A 862 -22.98 9.02 19.09
C GLN A 862 -23.70 7.98 19.92
N TRP A 863 -23.74 6.75 19.44
CA TRP A 863 -24.20 5.59 20.17
C TRP A 863 -23.52 4.31 19.67
N MET A 864 -23.46 3.31 20.56
CA MET A 864 -22.94 1.98 20.28
C MET A 864 -23.81 0.92 20.98
N THR A 865 -24.13 -0.15 20.28
CA THR A 865 -24.83 -1.32 20.83
C THR A 865 -23.89 -2.53 20.75
N LEU A 866 -23.65 -3.14 21.89
CA LEU A 866 -22.87 -4.34 22.04
C LEU A 866 -23.79 -5.53 22.29
N LYS A 867 -23.75 -6.53 21.41
CA LYS A 867 -24.31 -7.85 21.71
C LYS A 867 -23.26 -8.65 22.47
N THR A 868 -23.65 -9.20 23.59
CA THR A 868 -22.74 -9.97 24.44
C THR A 868 -23.33 -11.33 24.77
N GLN A 869 -22.52 -12.22 25.34
CA GLN A 869 -22.98 -13.53 25.85
C GLN A 869 -24.00 -13.39 26.99
N GLU A 870 -24.04 -12.25 27.66
CA GLU A 870 -24.91 -11.98 28.81
C GLU A 870 -26.17 -11.17 28.46
N GLY A 871 -26.20 -10.53 27.29
CA GLY A 871 -27.30 -9.68 26.85
C GLY A 871 -26.81 -8.53 25.95
N THR A 872 -27.62 -7.53 25.79
CA THR A 872 -27.28 -6.35 24.97
C THR A 872 -26.99 -5.14 25.86
N ILE A 873 -25.92 -4.41 25.56
CA ILE A 873 -25.57 -3.14 26.20
C ILE A 873 -25.63 -2.04 25.13
N SER A 874 -26.53 -1.10 25.28
CA SER A 874 -26.59 0.10 24.44
C SER A 874 -25.99 1.28 25.18
N ILE A 875 -25.08 2.00 24.53
CA ILE A 875 -24.34 3.15 25.07
C ILE A 875 -24.61 4.34 24.17
N CYS A 876 -25.19 5.42 24.69
CA CYS A 876 -25.29 6.70 24.01
C CYS A 876 -24.29 7.67 24.64
N ASN A 877 -23.33 8.12 23.86
CA ASN A 877 -22.31 9.06 24.31
C ASN A 877 -22.86 10.49 24.17
N ARG A 878 -22.99 11.20 25.28
CA ARG A 878 -23.41 12.61 25.31
C ARG A 878 -22.23 13.56 25.39
N THR A 879 -21.02 13.04 25.42
CA THR A 879 -19.76 13.81 25.40
C THR A 879 -18.94 13.39 24.18
N PRO A 880 -19.27 13.90 22.98
CA PRO A 880 -18.70 13.38 21.70
C PRO A 880 -17.18 13.44 21.58
N GLN A 881 -16.51 14.29 22.37
CA GLN A 881 -15.04 14.39 22.38
C GLN A 881 -14.36 13.22 23.09
N ASN A 882 -15.11 12.35 23.77
CA ASN A 882 -14.55 11.16 24.38
C ASN A 882 -14.56 10.00 23.38
N TYR A 883 -13.46 9.27 23.34
CA TYR A 883 -13.33 8.06 22.54
C TYR A 883 -14.00 6.88 23.28
N VAL A 884 -14.63 5.99 22.53
CA VAL A 884 -15.23 4.78 23.10
C VAL A 884 -14.31 3.60 22.86
N GLY A 885 -14.00 2.85 23.91
CA GLY A 885 -13.25 1.62 23.87
C GLY A 885 -14.12 0.43 24.19
N VAL A 886 -13.87 -0.69 23.50
CA VAL A 886 -14.28 -2.05 23.89
C VAL A 886 -13.01 -2.87 23.80
N TYR A 887 -12.22 -2.88 24.86
CA TYR A 887 -10.81 -3.21 24.77
C TYR A 887 -10.30 -3.99 25.96
N GLN A 888 -9.74 -5.15 25.66
CA GLN A 888 -8.90 -5.91 26.58
C GLN A 888 -7.65 -6.36 25.82
N PRO A 889 -6.43 -6.15 26.32
CA PRO A 889 -5.24 -6.61 25.65
C PRO A 889 -5.26 -8.16 25.61
N ARG A 890 -4.85 -8.72 24.49
CA ARG A 890 -4.49 -10.13 24.41
C ARG A 890 -3.02 -10.28 24.74
N ASP A 891 -2.68 -11.39 25.33
CA ASP A 891 -1.28 -11.81 25.38
C ASP A 891 -0.79 -11.94 23.95
N GLY A 892 0.27 -11.20 23.61
CA GLY A 892 0.84 -11.27 22.27
C GLY A 892 1.38 -12.66 22.01
N ARG A 893 1.21 -13.17 20.82
CA ARG A 893 2.01 -14.31 20.38
C ARG A 893 3.47 -13.85 20.33
N ASP A 894 4.41 -14.73 20.60
CA ASP A 894 5.85 -14.47 20.54
C ASP A 894 6.38 -13.41 21.52
N GLY A 895 5.71 -13.25 22.67
CA GLY A 895 6.23 -12.39 23.74
C GLY A 895 6.09 -10.88 23.51
N LEU A 896 5.36 -10.43 22.50
CA LEU A 896 4.99 -9.03 22.38
C LEU A 896 4.00 -8.65 23.47
N LEU A 897 4.38 -7.72 24.34
CA LEU A 897 3.54 -7.22 25.40
C LEU A 897 2.77 -5.99 24.95
N TYR A 898 1.52 -5.94 25.40
CA TYR A 898 0.75 -4.72 25.33
C TYR A 898 1.33 -3.66 26.24
N THR A 899 1.30 -2.42 25.82
CA THR A 899 1.95 -1.30 26.49
C THR A 899 1.01 -0.48 27.35
N PHE A 900 -0.26 -0.86 27.44
CA PHE A 900 -1.28 -0.19 28.22
C PHE A 900 -2.21 -1.19 28.94
N PRO A 901 -2.84 -0.79 30.06
CA PRO A 901 -3.77 -1.61 30.77
C PRO A 901 -5.05 -1.88 29.98
N ALA A 902 -5.73 -2.98 30.29
CA ALA A 902 -7.07 -3.23 29.77
C ALA A 902 -8.04 -2.14 30.25
N THR A 903 -8.85 -1.62 29.33
CA THR A 903 -9.82 -0.56 29.65
C THR A 903 -11.28 -1.03 29.61
N GLY A 904 -11.53 -2.29 29.22
CA GLY A 904 -12.90 -2.83 29.10
C GLY A 904 -13.79 -1.96 28.21
N ILE A 905 -15.04 -1.70 28.64
CA ILE A 905 -15.89 -0.66 28.04
C ILE A 905 -15.47 0.67 28.64
N SER A 906 -15.03 1.62 27.82
CA SER A 906 -14.39 2.83 28.29
C SER A 906 -14.78 4.07 27.53
N LEU A 907 -14.64 5.21 28.22
CA LEU A 907 -14.83 6.55 27.69
C LEU A 907 -13.55 7.33 27.98
N MET A 908 -12.75 7.47 26.95
CA MET A 908 -11.39 7.99 27.08
C MET A 908 -11.33 9.43 26.60
N LYS A 909 -10.80 10.33 27.44
CA LYS A 909 -10.45 11.70 27.04
C LYS A 909 -9.16 11.74 26.24
N VAL A 910 -8.21 10.86 26.59
CA VAL A 910 -6.91 10.72 25.94
C VAL A 910 -6.73 9.27 25.53
N ILE A 911 -6.41 9.06 24.28
CA ILE A 911 -6.05 7.75 23.72
C ILE A 911 -4.59 7.76 23.30
N PRO A 912 -3.89 6.62 23.38
CA PRO A 912 -2.47 6.59 23.09
C PRO A 912 -2.17 6.67 21.59
N PRO A 913 -1.00 7.22 21.23
CA PRO A 913 -0.45 7.10 19.89
C PRO A 913 0.10 5.68 19.66
N VAL A 914 0.11 5.22 18.41
CA VAL A 914 0.79 4.00 17.98
C VAL A 914 2.13 4.35 17.30
N ARG A 915 3.14 3.50 17.48
CA ARG A 915 4.45 3.66 16.86
C ARG A 915 4.50 3.01 15.47
N ASN A 916 5.54 3.30 14.72
CA ASN A 916 5.94 2.50 13.56
C ASN A 916 7.07 1.51 13.94
N LYS A 917 7.54 0.69 13.00
CA LYS A 917 8.58 -0.33 13.24
C LYS A 917 9.89 0.28 13.77
N VAL A 918 10.29 1.44 13.26
CA VAL A 918 11.62 2.02 13.49
C VAL A 918 11.60 3.10 14.57
N ASN A 919 10.56 3.96 14.60
CA ASN A 919 10.52 5.11 15.50
C ASN A 919 9.52 4.90 16.64
N THR A 920 9.92 5.23 17.84
CA THR A 920 9.05 5.36 19.01
C THR A 920 8.09 6.54 18.85
N THR A 921 7.00 6.55 19.59
CA THR A 921 5.93 7.56 19.40
C THR A 921 6.39 9.00 19.56
N ASP A 922 7.29 9.27 20.51
CA ASP A 922 7.87 10.60 20.75
C ASP A 922 8.67 11.15 19.55
N LEU A 923 9.10 10.28 18.62
CA LEU A 923 9.87 10.63 17.43
C LEU A 923 9.02 10.81 16.16
N ILE A 924 7.72 10.51 16.20
CA ILE A 924 6.87 10.46 14.98
C ILE A 924 6.23 11.81 14.64
N GLY A 925 6.11 12.72 15.57
CA GLY A 925 5.59 14.07 15.29
C GLY A 925 4.71 14.64 16.40
N PRO A 926 4.17 15.84 16.19
CA PRO A 926 3.35 16.55 17.20
C PRO A 926 2.13 15.77 17.66
N SER A 927 1.41 15.10 16.75
CA SER A 927 0.21 14.31 17.09
C SER A 927 0.52 13.08 17.95
N SER A 928 1.78 12.68 18.02
CA SER A 928 2.22 11.51 18.78
C SER A 928 2.71 11.83 20.20
N GLN A 929 2.67 13.09 20.59
CA GLN A 929 3.17 13.51 21.90
C GLN A 929 2.19 13.18 23.01
N ALA A 930 2.73 12.91 24.20
CA ALA A 930 1.93 12.69 25.38
C ALA A 930 1.10 13.93 25.75
N PHE A 931 -0.06 13.71 26.35
CA PHE A 931 -0.98 14.74 26.73
C PHE A 931 -0.64 15.29 28.13
N TRP A 932 -0.59 16.61 28.27
CA TRP A 932 -0.50 17.26 29.56
C TRP A 932 -1.91 17.53 30.09
N ALA A 933 -2.33 16.76 31.08
CA ALA A 933 -3.58 16.97 31.78
C ALA A 933 -3.39 17.93 32.93
N ASP A 934 -4.31 18.87 33.10
CA ASP A 934 -4.33 19.77 34.25
C ASP A 934 -5.76 20.28 34.50
N GLY A 935 -6.41 19.74 35.53
CA GLY A 935 -7.73 20.18 35.97
C GLY A 935 -8.84 19.13 35.96
N ALA A 936 -10.06 19.61 35.82
CA ALA A 936 -11.27 18.82 35.89
C ALA A 936 -11.71 18.30 34.51
N TYR A 937 -12.11 17.04 34.48
CA TYR A 937 -12.62 16.34 33.32
C TYR A 937 -13.92 15.62 33.69
N GLY A 938 -14.64 15.20 32.67
CA GLY A 938 -15.87 14.44 32.91
C GLY A 938 -16.48 13.93 31.61
N GLY A 939 -17.62 13.31 31.78
CA GLY A 939 -18.39 12.77 30.66
C GLY A 939 -19.79 12.40 31.07
N SER A 940 -20.61 12.20 30.07
CA SER A 940 -22.02 11.85 30.23
C SER A 940 -22.38 10.79 29.20
N ILE A 941 -22.99 9.70 29.67
CA ILE A 941 -23.52 8.63 28.82
C ILE A 941 -24.90 8.22 29.28
N THR A 942 -25.65 7.59 28.38
CA THR A 942 -26.89 6.89 28.74
C THR A 942 -26.73 5.42 28.38
N LEU A 943 -27.08 4.53 29.30
CA LEU A 943 -27.01 3.09 29.16
C LEU A 943 -28.40 2.46 29.16
N LYS A 944 -28.55 1.40 28.36
CA LYS A 944 -29.69 0.49 28.41
C LYS A 944 -29.19 -0.93 28.32
N PHE A 945 -29.78 -1.80 29.18
CA PHE A 945 -29.44 -3.21 29.29
C PHE A 945 -30.64 -4.06 28.87
N GLU A 946 -30.44 -5.05 27.97
CA GLU A 946 -31.52 -5.88 27.43
C GLU A 946 -31.16 -7.37 27.36
#